data_767103fa71fa56c5dc4e39ed234a390e
#
_entry.id   767103fa71fa56c5dc4e39ed234a390e
#
_cell.length_a   1.000
_cell.length_b   1.000
_cell.length_c   1.000
_cell.angle_alpha   90.00
_cell.angle_beta   90.00
_cell.angle_gamma   90.00
#
_symmetry.space_group_name_H-M   'P 1'
#
loop_
_entity.id
_entity.type
_entity.pdbx_description
1 polymer ?
#
loop_
_entity_poly.entity_id
_entity_poly.type
_entity_poly.pdbx_seq_one_letter_code
_entity_poly.pdbx_strand_id
1 'polypeptide(L)'
;MTIVASSVDGRRGVAEMLAGAVPALLFGLRVAGAVSLALFVAFYLQLETPSWAGTSACVVCQTVVGSSLLKGVFRMIGTAIGAVVAIVLTGAFPQDRAGFLFAMLLWASACSLVATALRNFGSYAAVLAGFTPVIIAGTSIPAPDHVFDIAVGRASEICVGIVCGTLVIALTDLGNSPRRLAALLSQLIAETAGHLDRILTEAGSLDSDSPEQRRALIARTAALNPVIGEAAGESPELLQRQFVLRAAMNGLFRALSGARIVETHLRSQPRAEAQQVARLILADLPPGWATTPSASGQAAAAQDRDRDIPIVRRLLRRHARDLSTRLTFDATANVAAGLAVAANGLTLLNDPSEARDLRPPFSFFVADWLSPLVNALRTFLGVGAAMLYWIITAWPSGLFAITFATITVMNFAPMQGVNRSALSWSVGALSTAVIVAIVKFVLLPNHESFLAFSVMLAIALVPLAALSAVPALTPYFLPATVLFTPLLAPTNEIAYDTQAYFNTASALLSGCCFGIAALALLPPVPPRLQSQRLLDLSIRDLRRLAGGRRRWTLSQWENRLYARLTAMPAEALPIQRAHLMSMLTVGSQIIRLMRLSRNSRIKIHLPDVLASLAAGDLPELREVLRRVDRDIASIPESEPGARVRLRARAALLAIGEAVDRRREFFRGQSS
;
A
#
# COMPACT_ATOMS: atom_id res chain seq x y z
N MET A 1 -52.68 19.00 3.18
CA MET A 1 -52.12 17.78 3.78
C MET A 1 -50.69 17.54 3.26
N THR A 2 -49.83 18.59 3.19
CA THR A 2 -48.52 18.56 2.52
C THR A 2 -47.41 19.27 3.36
N ILE A 3 -47.60 19.45 4.66
CA ILE A 3 -46.61 20.13 5.54
C ILE A 3 -45.96 19.19 6.57
N VAL A 4 -46.41 17.96 6.68
CA VAL A 4 -45.88 17.00 7.69
C VAL A 4 -44.77 16.10 7.13
N ALA A 5 -44.58 16.01 5.81
CA ALA A 5 -43.55 15.16 5.19
C ALA A 5 -42.13 15.77 5.19
N SER A 6 -41.98 17.11 5.30
CA SER A 6 -40.66 17.77 5.27
C SER A 6 -39.90 17.75 6.60
N SER A 7 -40.58 17.51 7.71
CA SER A 7 -39.96 17.49 9.05
C SER A 7 -39.33 16.15 9.43
N VAL A 8 -39.73 15.06 8.79
CA VAL A 8 -39.20 13.70 9.05
C VAL A 8 -37.87 13.49 8.30
N ASP A 9 -37.73 14.05 7.09
CA ASP A 9 -36.47 13.98 6.32
C ASP A 9 -35.38 14.87 6.92
N GLY A 10 -35.74 16.05 7.43
CA GLY A 10 -34.81 16.93 8.13
C GLY A 10 -34.24 16.32 9.41
N ARG A 11 -35.05 15.60 10.19
CA ARG A 11 -34.60 14.91 11.42
C ARG A 11 -33.73 13.70 11.14
N ARG A 12 -33.98 12.93 10.08
CA ARG A 12 -33.11 11.84 9.63
C ARG A 12 -31.77 12.37 9.14
N GLY A 13 -31.75 13.40 8.34
CA GLY A 13 -30.52 14.04 7.87
C GLY A 13 -29.66 14.63 9.00
N VAL A 14 -30.29 15.24 10.02
CA VAL A 14 -29.58 15.76 11.21
C VAL A 14 -29.06 14.60 12.09
N ALA A 15 -29.84 13.53 12.28
CA ALA A 15 -29.39 12.35 13.03
C ALA A 15 -28.24 11.62 12.34
N GLU A 16 -28.26 11.51 11.02
CA GLU A 16 -27.16 10.92 10.21
C GLU A 16 -25.91 11.83 10.22
N MET A 17 -26.09 13.14 10.14
CA MET A 17 -24.98 14.11 10.32
C MET A 17 -24.38 14.04 11.73
N LEU A 18 -25.22 13.98 12.77
CA LEU A 18 -24.75 13.86 14.15
C LEU A 18 -24.07 12.51 14.39
N ALA A 19 -24.60 11.42 13.85
CA ALA A 19 -23.98 10.09 13.94
C ALA A 19 -22.58 10.05 13.26
N GLY A 20 -22.39 10.80 12.18
CA GLY A 20 -21.07 10.97 11.54
C GLY A 20 -20.13 11.94 12.25
N ALA A 21 -20.66 12.92 12.98
CA ALA A 21 -19.88 13.93 13.69
C ALA A 21 -19.27 13.40 15.01
N VAL A 22 -19.95 12.50 15.72
CA VAL A 22 -19.48 11.97 17.00
C VAL A 22 -18.12 11.27 16.90
N PRO A 23 -17.85 10.35 15.95
CA PRO A 23 -16.54 9.74 15.81
C PRO A 23 -15.43 10.76 15.49
N ALA A 24 -15.73 11.78 14.69
CA ALA A 24 -14.79 12.85 14.36
C ALA A 24 -14.45 13.70 15.59
N LEU A 25 -15.45 14.08 16.39
CA LEU A 25 -15.26 14.84 17.64
C LEU A 25 -14.47 14.02 18.67
N LEU A 26 -14.78 12.73 18.84
CA LEU A 26 -14.03 11.84 19.71
C LEU A 26 -12.56 11.75 19.28
N PHE A 27 -12.30 11.68 17.97
CA PHE A 27 -10.94 11.73 17.45
C PHE A 27 -10.27 13.08 17.79
N GLY A 28 -10.97 14.19 17.63
CA GLY A 28 -10.48 15.53 18.03
C GLY A 28 -10.09 15.60 19.50
N LEU A 29 -10.95 15.07 20.39
CA LEU A 29 -10.68 15.00 21.83
C LEU A 29 -9.47 14.12 22.16
N ARG A 30 -9.32 12.99 21.48
CA ARG A 30 -8.14 12.11 21.64
C ARG A 30 -6.85 12.83 21.25
N VAL A 31 -6.85 13.54 20.12
CA VAL A 31 -5.68 14.31 19.66
C VAL A 31 -5.34 15.42 20.65
N ALA A 32 -6.32 16.22 21.07
CA ALA A 32 -6.09 17.29 22.05
C ALA A 32 -5.58 16.75 23.39
N GLY A 33 -6.16 15.67 23.90
CA GLY A 33 -5.71 15.01 25.13
C GLY A 33 -4.30 14.44 25.00
N ALA A 34 -3.96 13.81 23.87
CA ALA A 34 -2.63 13.29 23.59
C ALA A 34 -1.57 14.39 23.52
N VAL A 35 -1.87 15.49 22.84
CA VAL A 35 -0.98 16.65 22.75
C VAL A 35 -0.79 17.31 24.11
N SER A 36 -1.88 17.52 24.87
CA SER A 36 -1.79 18.11 26.21
C SER A 36 -0.98 17.23 27.16
N LEU A 37 -1.18 15.90 27.14
CA LEU A 37 -0.40 14.96 27.94
C LEU A 37 1.08 14.99 27.56
N ALA A 38 1.39 14.99 26.24
CA ALA A 38 2.76 15.03 25.77
C ALA A 38 3.47 16.34 26.15
N LEU A 39 2.78 17.47 26.05
CA LEU A 39 3.32 18.76 26.50
C LEU A 39 3.50 18.81 28.02
N PHE A 40 2.56 18.27 28.80
CA PHE A 40 2.69 18.16 30.25
C PHE A 40 3.96 17.41 30.65
N VAL A 41 4.15 16.22 30.09
CA VAL A 41 5.35 15.40 30.36
C VAL A 41 6.61 16.11 29.90
N ALA A 42 6.60 16.74 28.72
CA ALA A 42 7.75 17.47 28.20
C ALA A 42 8.12 18.68 29.06
N PHE A 43 7.14 19.44 29.57
CA PHE A 43 7.37 20.54 30.51
C PHE A 43 7.87 20.06 31.87
N TYR A 44 7.29 18.97 32.38
CA TYR A 44 7.73 18.35 33.64
C TYR A 44 9.19 17.87 33.58
N LEU A 45 9.60 17.29 32.45
CA LEU A 45 10.97 16.86 32.20
C LEU A 45 11.89 18.00 31.77
N GLN A 46 11.38 19.23 31.67
CA GLN A 46 12.12 20.42 31.24
C GLN A 46 12.87 20.23 29.91
N LEU A 47 12.22 19.59 28.93
CA LEU A 47 12.78 19.41 27.61
C LEU A 47 12.90 20.77 26.88
N GLU A 48 13.95 20.95 26.07
CA GLU A 48 14.27 22.22 25.44
C GLU A 48 13.18 22.68 24.44
N THR A 49 12.60 21.74 23.68
CA THR A 49 11.62 22.05 22.65
C THR A 49 10.36 21.18 22.75
N PRO A 50 9.51 21.39 23.79
CA PRO A 50 8.32 20.58 24.07
C PRO A 50 7.34 20.49 22.89
N SER A 51 7.37 21.48 21.97
CA SER A 51 6.55 21.51 20.76
C SER A 51 6.68 20.26 19.89
N TRP A 52 7.86 19.61 19.87
CA TRP A 52 8.06 18.39 19.10
C TRP A 52 7.44 17.16 19.76
N ALA A 53 7.32 17.15 21.08
CA ALA A 53 6.56 16.12 21.78
C ALA A 53 5.06 16.23 21.43
N GLY A 54 4.51 17.43 21.50
CA GLY A 54 3.12 17.70 21.07
C GLY A 54 2.86 17.35 19.61
N THR A 55 3.77 17.75 18.71
CA THR A 55 3.71 17.42 17.29
C THR A 55 3.73 15.90 17.06
N SER A 56 4.59 15.19 17.77
CA SER A 56 4.73 13.75 17.64
C SER A 56 3.50 13.00 18.14
N ALA A 57 2.93 13.46 19.26
CA ALA A 57 1.66 12.93 19.76
C ALA A 57 0.54 13.12 18.73
N CYS A 58 0.40 14.33 18.17
CA CYS A 58 -0.58 14.63 17.15
C CYS A 58 -0.42 13.75 15.89
N VAL A 59 0.79 13.62 15.36
CA VAL A 59 1.08 12.87 14.13
C VAL A 59 0.87 11.37 14.31
N VAL A 60 1.17 10.83 15.50
CA VAL A 60 1.01 9.40 15.81
C VAL A 60 -0.46 9.05 16.03
N CYS A 61 -1.27 9.97 16.58
CA CYS A 61 -2.70 9.77 16.70
C CYS A 61 -3.35 9.50 15.35
N GLN A 62 -3.87 8.29 15.19
CA GLN A 62 -4.64 7.87 14.01
C GLN A 62 -6.04 7.45 14.47
N THR A 63 -6.97 7.31 13.53
CA THR A 63 -8.33 6.85 13.82
C THR A 63 -8.39 5.40 14.32
N VAL A 64 -7.30 4.64 14.14
CA VAL A 64 -7.19 3.20 14.46
C VAL A 64 -5.91 2.95 15.26
N VAL A 65 -6.02 2.22 16.38
CA VAL A 65 -4.89 1.92 17.30
C VAL A 65 -3.72 1.26 16.60
N GLY A 66 -3.95 0.25 15.76
CA GLY A 66 -2.89 -0.48 15.08
C GLY A 66 -2.07 0.41 14.14
N SER A 67 -2.71 1.34 13.44
CA SER A 67 -2.02 2.35 12.64
C SER A 67 -1.18 3.29 13.50
N SER A 68 -1.68 3.69 14.67
CA SER A 68 -0.96 4.56 15.60
C SER A 68 0.29 3.91 16.16
N LEU A 69 0.19 2.66 16.62
CA LEU A 69 1.31 1.89 17.16
C LEU A 69 2.41 1.69 16.12
N LEU A 70 2.06 1.20 14.93
CA LEU A 70 3.04 1.03 13.85
C LEU A 70 3.67 2.35 13.41
N LYS A 71 2.86 3.39 13.27
CA LYS A 71 3.38 4.71 12.90
C LYS A 71 4.33 5.24 13.96
N GLY A 72 4.05 5.01 15.25
CA GLY A 72 4.94 5.34 16.36
C GLY A 72 6.28 4.62 16.27
N VAL A 73 6.27 3.30 16.11
CA VAL A 73 7.49 2.49 15.98
C VAL A 73 8.36 2.94 14.79
N PHE A 74 7.74 3.09 13.60
CA PHE A 74 8.48 3.53 12.41
C PHE A 74 8.93 5.00 12.52
N ARG A 75 8.23 5.82 13.29
CA ARG A 75 8.67 7.18 13.64
C ARG A 75 9.93 7.14 14.49
N MET A 76 9.98 6.31 15.54
CA MET A 76 11.18 6.15 16.36
C MET A 76 12.39 5.68 15.53
N ILE A 77 12.19 4.65 14.70
CA ILE A 77 13.26 4.12 13.83
C ILE A 77 13.78 5.20 12.89
N GLY A 78 12.88 5.92 12.18
CA GLY A 78 13.30 6.97 11.25
C GLY A 78 14.01 8.13 11.94
N THR A 79 13.53 8.55 13.13
CA THR A 79 14.17 9.60 13.94
C THR A 79 15.55 9.17 14.44
N ALA A 80 15.69 7.93 14.94
CA ALA A 80 16.97 7.41 15.41
C ALA A 80 18.02 7.36 14.27
N ILE A 81 17.63 6.86 13.09
CA ILE A 81 18.50 6.87 11.91
C ILE A 81 18.88 8.31 11.55
N GLY A 82 17.93 9.23 11.51
CA GLY A 82 18.18 10.63 11.19
C GLY A 82 19.09 11.33 12.21
N ALA A 83 18.91 11.06 13.50
CA ALA A 83 19.74 11.60 14.57
C ALA A 83 21.20 11.12 14.45
N VAL A 84 21.41 9.82 14.23
CA VAL A 84 22.76 9.26 13.99
C VAL A 84 23.41 9.91 12.76
N VAL A 85 22.66 10.09 11.69
CA VAL A 85 23.19 10.72 10.47
C VAL A 85 23.53 12.19 10.70
N ALA A 86 22.74 12.93 11.48
CA ALA A 86 23.06 14.31 11.84
C ALA A 86 24.41 14.39 12.59
N ILE A 87 24.63 13.51 13.58
CA ILE A 87 25.89 13.44 14.32
C ILE A 87 27.08 13.11 13.40
N VAL A 88 26.89 12.08 12.53
CA VAL A 88 27.95 11.66 11.59
C VAL A 88 28.31 12.75 10.60
N LEU A 89 27.31 13.44 10.02
CA LEU A 89 27.53 14.51 9.07
C LEU A 89 28.22 15.72 9.72
N THR A 90 27.79 16.11 10.93
CA THR A 90 28.45 17.20 11.69
C THR A 90 29.90 16.84 12.03
N GLY A 91 30.17 15.60 12.44
CA GLY A 91 31.52 15.14 12.70
C GLY A 91 32.42 14.98 11.46
N ALA A 92 31.81 14.65 10.30
CA ALA A 92 32.54 14.48 9.04
C ALA A 92 32.91 15.82 8.37
N PHE A 93 32.10 16.87 8.58
CA PHE A 93 32.25 18.19 7.95
C PHE A 93 32.28 19.33 9.00
N PRO A 94 33.17 19.30 10.00
CA PRO A 94 33.09 20.21 11.15
C PRO A 94 33.28 21.69 10.76
N GLN A 95 34.00 21.98 9.68
CA GLN A 95 34.27 23.34 9.19
C GLN A 95 33.90 23.56 7.73
N ASP A 96 33.54 22.52 7.00
CA ASP A 96 33.13 22.59 5.60
C ASP A 96 31.60 22.72 5.48
N ARG A 97 31.13 23.97 5.56
CA ARG A 97 29.69 24.28 5.42
C ARG A 97 29.11 23.78 4.08
N ALA A 98 29.86 23.92 2.98
CA ALA A 98 29.38 23.54 1.67
C ALA A 98 29.26 22.01 1.55
N GLY A 99 30.29 21.27 1.98
CA GLY A 99 30.29 19.81 2.03
C GLY A 99 29.17 19.28 2.93
N PHE A 100 28.95 19.87 4.11
CA PHE A 100 27.87 19.51 5.03
C PHE A 100 26.50 19.64 4.38
N LEU A 101 26.18 20.79 3.80
CA LEU A 101 24.89 21.06 3.17
C LEU A 101 24.66 20.14 1.96
N PHE A 102 25.71 19.92 1.15
CA PHE A 102 25.61 19.03 0.00
C PHE A 102 25.40 17.56 0.42
N ALA A 103 26.11 17.08 1.43
CA ALA A 103 25.94 15.73 1.96
C ALA A 103 24.54 15.53 2.56
N MET A 104 24.01 16.53 3.26
CA MET A 104 22.66 16.53 3.80
C MET A 104 21.60 16.52 2.69
N LEU A 105 21.81 17.26 1.61
CA LEU A 105 20.96 17.27 0.42
C LEU A 105 20.93 15.91 -0.28
N LEU A 106 22.10 15.27 -0.45
CA LEU A 106 22.21 13.92 -1.01
C LEU A 106 21.50 12.90 -0.12
N TRP A 107 21.66 12.99 1.20
CA TRP A 107 20.99 12.11 2.16
C TRP A 107 19.46 12.23 2.07
N ALA A 108 18.92 13.44 2.10
CA ALA A 108 17.48 13.68 1.95
C ALA A 108 16.95 13.11 0.63
N SER A 109 17.70 13.30 -0.47
CA SER A 109 17.34 12.77 -1.78
C SER A 109 17.37 11.23 -1.83
N ALA A 110 18.38 10.61 -1.22
CA ALA A 110 18.47 9.15 -1.09
C ALA A 110 17.31 8.59 -0.25
N CYS A 111 16.97 9.25 0.86
CA CYS A 111 15.83 8.89 1.68
C CYS A 111 14.50 9.02 0.92
N SER A 112 14.34 10.04 0.08
CA SER A 112 13.16 10.22 -0.79
C SER A 112 13.04 9.09 -1.83
N LEU A 113 14.15 8.65 -2.41
CA LEU A 113 14.20 7.48 -3.29
C LEU A 113 13.75 6.22 -2.55
N VAL A 114 14.33 5.96 -1.36
CA VAL A 114 13.98 4.80 -0.52
C VAL A 114 12.52 4.87 -0.08
N ALA A 115 12.03 6.03 0.34
CA ALA A 115 10.65 6.24 0.74
C ALA A 115 9.65 5.91 -0.37
N THR A 116 9.98 6.24 -1.61
CA THR A 116 9.13 5.92 -2.78
C THR A 116 9.26 4.45 -3.19
N ALA A 117 10.43 3.84 -3.02
CA ALA A 117 10.67 2.43 -3.32
C ALA A 117 10.02 1.50 -2.29
N LEU A 118 10.01 1.90 -1.02
CA LEU A 118 9.33 1.21 0.07
C LEU A 118 7.82 1.51 0.03
N ARG A 119 7.06 0.62 0.66
CA ARG A 119 5.60 0.78 0.80
C ARG A 119 5.22 0.72 2.27
N ASN A 120 4.04 1.23 2.61
CA ASN A 120 3.49 1.22 3.97
C ASN A 120 4.37 2.06 4.95
N PHE A 121 4.43 1.65 6.19
CA PHE A 121 5.11 2.38 7.26
C PHE A 121 6.64 2.47 7.09
N GLY A 122 7.26 1.57 6.32
CA GLY A 122 8.69 1.68 5.97
C GLY A 122 9.01 2.93 5.13
N SER A 123 8.09 3.34 4.24
CA SER A 123 8.18 4.61 3.51
C SER A 123 8.20 5.81 4.47
N TYR A 124 7.33 5.78 5.48
CA TYR A 124 7.27 6.84 6.50
C TYR A 124 8.56 6.96 7.32
N ALA A 125 9.16 5.82 7.72
CA ALA A 125 10.45 5.83 8.42
C ALA A 125 11.57 6.46 7.55
N ALA A 126 11.60 6.15 6.25
CA ALA A 126 12.58 6.72 5.33
C ALA A 126 12.39 8.25 5.15
N VAL A 127 11.14 8.73 5.09
CA VAL A 127 10.84 10.18 5.07
C VAL A 127 11.38 10.86 6.33
N LEU A 128 11.14 10.28 7.51
CA LEU A 128 11.65 10.80 8.78
C LEU A 128 13.17 10.80 8.85
N ALA A 129 13.80 9.71 8.43
CA ALA A 129 15.25 9.63 8.36
C ALA A 129 15.85 10.71 7.45
N GLY A 130 15.10 11.14 6.43
CA GLY A 130 15.53 12.18 5.49
C GLY A 130 15.45 13.59 6.06
N PHE A 131 14.39 13.96 6.76
CA PHE A 131 14.24 15.33 7.25
C PHE A 131 14.71 15.56 8.70
N THR A 132 14.85 14.52 9.52
CA THR A 132 15.34 14.67 10.91
C THR A 132 16.73 15.28 10.98
N PRO A 133 17.72 14.92 10.14
CA PRO A 133 19.02 15.59 10.15
C PRO A 133 18.91 17.10 9.85
N VAL A 134 17.98 17.49 8.97
CA VAL A 134 17.74 18.91 8.63
C VAL A 134 17.23 19.68 9.84
N ILE A 135 16.33 19.06 10.63
CA ILE A 135 15.80 19.65 11.86
C ILE A 135 16.91 19.84 12.89
N ILE A 136 17.74 18.77 13.12
CA ILE A 136 18.83 18.82 14.08
C ILE A 136 19.89 19.85 13.65
N ALA A 137 20.25 19.86 12.36
CA ALA A 137 21.18 20.82 11.80
C ALA A 137 20.73 22.27 12.03
N GLY A 138 19.42 22.53 11.94
CA GLY A 138 18.85 23.86 12.17
C GLY A 138 19.17 24.44 13.55
N THR A 139 19.35 23.59 14.53
CA THR A 139 19.70 23.97 15.92
C THR A 139 21.18 23.77 16.25
N SER A 140 21.89 22.85 15.57
CA SER A 140 23.29 22.52 15.88
C SER A 140 24.34 23.34 15.08
N ILE A 141 23.97 23.96 13.96
CA ILE A 141 24.94 24.75 13.16
C ILE A 141 25.59 25.89 13.98
N PRO A 142 24.86 26.62 14.87
CA PRO A 142 25.51 27.63 15.72
C PRO A 142 26.41 27.04 16.81
N ALA A 143 26.18 25.79 17.22
CA ALA A 143 26.90 25.11 18.29
C ALA A 143 27.15 23.64 17.94
N PRO A 144 28.03 23.31 16.99
CA PRO A 144 28.24 21.96 16.50
C PRO A 144 28.73 20.98 17.56
N ASP A 145 29.42 21.47 18.60
CA ASP A 145 29.94 20.67 19.72
C ASP A 145 28.77 20.03 20.54
N HIS A 146 27.59 20.63 20.53
CA HIS A 146 26.39 20.14 21.21
C HIS A 146 25.49 19.29 20.33
N VAL A 147 25.90 18.89 19.13
CA VAL A 147 25.04 18.13 18.20
C VAL A 147 24.52 16.82 18.80
N PHE A 148 25.33 16.17 19.63
CA PHE A 148 24.93 14.92 20.30
C PHE A 148 23.78 15.17 21.28
N ASP A 149 23.91 16.18 22.14
CA ASP A 149 22.89 16.53 23.14
C ASP A 149 21.59 16.97 22.46
N ILE A 150 21.70 17.79 21.41
CA ILE A 150 20.57 18.23 20.59
C ILE A 150 19.89 17.03 19.91
N ALA A 151 20.65 16.08 19.38
CA ALA A 151 20.11 14.90 18.72
C ALA A 151 19.39 13.97 19.71
N VAL A 152 19.96 13.76 20.91
CA VAL A 152 19.35 12.97 21.98
C VAL A 152 18.11 13.67 22.54
N GLY A 153 18.20 14.97 22.79
CA GLY A 153 17.05 15.78 23.22
C GLY A 153 15.88 15.68 22.22
N ARG A 154 16.17 15.82 20.92
CA ARG A 154 15.18 15.68 19.87
C ARG A 154 14.53 14.27 19.83
N ALA A 155 15.36 13.24 19.96
CA ALA A 155 14.86 11.86 20.01
C ALA A 155 13.97 11.64 21.24
N SER A 156 14.35 12.17 22.40
CA SER A 156 13.58 12.08 23.65
C SER A 156 12.23 12.78 23.55
N GLU A 157 12.18 14.00 23.02
CA GLU A 157 10.94 14.75 22.77
C GLU A 157 9.97 13.96 21.87
N ILE A 158 10.49 13.40 20.78
CA ILE A 158 9.70 12.61 19.86
C ILE A 158 9.21 11.32 20.52
N CYS A 159 10.04 10.64 21.30
CA CYS A 159 9.64 9.43 22.05
C CYS A 159 8.56 9.73 23.08
N VAL A 160 8.67 10.82 23.87
CA VAL A 160 7.63 11.26 24.80
C VAL A 160 6.30 11.47 24.07
N GLY A 161 6.31 12.19 22.94
CA GLY A 161 5.12 12.40 22.14
C GLY A 161 4.50 11.10 21.60
N ILE A 162 5.33 10.16 21.15
CA ILE A 162 4.87 8.85 20.67
C ILE A 162 4.22 8.05 21.80
N VAL A 163 4.87 7.97 22.96
CA VAL A 163 4.34 7.23 24.12
C VAL A 163 3.01 7.82 24.58
N CYS A 164 2.95 9.14 24.77
CA CYS A 164 1.72 9.81 25.19
C CYS A 164 0.59 9.65 24.15
N GLY A 165 0.88 9.83 22.87
CA GLY A 165 -0.09 9.68 21.80
C GLY A 165 -0.62 8.25 21.69
N THR A 166 0.25 7.26 21.74
CA THR A 166 -0.14 5.84 21.68
C THR A 166 -0.90 5.42 22.94
N LEU A 167 -0.52 5.92 24.12
CA LEU A 167 -1.21 5.63 25.37
C LEU A 167 -2.67 6.14 25.35
N VAL A 168 -2.88 7.40 24.95
CA VAL A 168 -4.23 7.97 24.89
C VAL A 168 -5.11 7.19 23.92
N ILE A 169 -4.59 6.80 22.75
CA ILE A 169 -5.37 6.00 21.80
C ILE A 169 -5.61 4.60 22.34
N ALA A 170 -4.61 3.93 22.91
CA ALA A 170 -4.77 2.58 23.46
C ALA A 170 -5.80 2.53 24.59
N LEU A 171 -5.91 3.59 25.40
CA LEU A 171 -6.92 3.69 26.48
C LEU A 171 -8.32 4.04 25.97
N THR A 172 -8.43 4.67 24.80
CA THR A 172 -9.72 5.19 24.30
C THR A 172 -10.28 4.42 23.10
N ASP A 173 -9.48 3.59 22.46
CA ASP A 173 -9.88 2.73 21.35
C ASP A 173 -9.53 1.26 21.67
N LEU A 174 -10.56 0.41 21.73
CA LEU A 174 -10.40 -1.01 22.09
C LEU A 174 -9.82 -1.88 20.96
N GLY A 175 -9.52 -1.30 19.79
CA GLY A 175 -8.97 -2.00 18.65
C GLY A 175 -9.97 -2.98 18.01
N ASN A 176 -10.22 -2.82 16.71
CA ASN A 176 -11.14 -3.71 15.96
C ASN A 176 -10.59 -4.11 14.59
N SER A 177 -9.34 -3.73 14.28
CA SER A 177 -8.76 -3.97 12.95
C SER A 177 -8.63 -5.45 12.59
N PRO A 178 -8.23 -6.36 13.50
CA PRO A 178 -8.20 -7.78 13.19
C PRO A 178 -9.58 -8.33 12.83
N ARG A 179 -10.64 -7.94 13.59
CA ARG A 179 -12.02 -8.35 13.29
C ARG A 179 -12.52 -7.78 11.98
N ARG A 180 -12.23 -6.51 11.70
CA ARG A 180 -12.56 -5.86 10.43
C ARG A 180 -11.84 -6.55 9.27
N LEU A 181 -10.56 -6.88 9.41
CA LEU A 181 -9.80 -7.61 8.41
C LEU A 181 -10.37 -9.01 8.19
N ALA A 182 -10.73 -9.72 9.27
CA ALA A 182 -11.36 -11.05 9.20
C ALA A 182 -12.69 -11.00 8.44
N ALA A 183 -13.55 -10.02 8.72
CA ALA A 183 -14.81 -9.82 8.02
C ALA A 183 -14.60 -9.53 6.52
N LEU A 184 -13.68 -8.62 6.17
CA LEU A 184 -13.36 -8.29 4.78
C LEU A 184 -12.76 -9.48 4.04
N LEU A 185 -11.86 -10.22 4.68
CA LEU A 185 -11.23 -11.40 4.10
C LEU A 185 -12.25 -12.51 3.88
N SER A 186 -13.11 -12.80 4.87
CA SER A 186 -14.21 -13.76 4.77
C SER A 186 -15.15 -13.41 3.62
N GLN A 187 -15.55 -12.14 3.53
CA GLN A 187 -16.42 -11.66 2.45
C GLN A 187 -15.77 -11.85 1.07
N LEU A 188 -14.48 -11.50 0.91
CA LEU A 188 -13.77 -11.66 -0.36
C LEU A 188 -13.55 -13.11 -0.75
N ILE A 189 -13.34 -14.00 0.23
CA ILE A 189 -13.29 -15.46 0.00
C ILE A 189 -14.64 -15.93 -0.55
N ALA A 190 -15.75 -15.58 0.10
CA ALA A 190 -17.11 -15.94 -0.32
C ALA A 190 -17.43 -15.43 -1.72
N GLU A 191 -17.20 -14.16 -1.97
CA GLU A 191 -17.47 -13.54 -3.25
C GLU A 191 -16.61 -14.13 -4.38
N THR A 192 -15.34 -14.46 -4.09
CA THR A 192 -14.44 -15.10 -5.08
C THR A 192 -14.89 -16.54 -5.38
N ALA A 193 -15.32 -17.29 -4.38
CA ALA A 193 -15.89 -18.63 -4.56
C ALA A 193 -17.21 -18.55 -5.35
N GLY A 194 -18.13 -17.68 -4.95
CA GLY A 194 -19.40 -17.47 -5.65
C GLY A 194 -19.23 -16.95 -7.09
N HIS A 195 -18.15 -16.21 -7.37
CA HIS A 195 -17.80 -15.80 -8.73
C HIS A 195 -17.46 -17.01 -9.62
N LEU A 196 -16.64 -17.97 -9.12
CA LEU A 196 -16.37 -19.20 -9.87
C LEU A 196 -17.63 -20.07 -10.02
N ASP A 197 -18.44 -20.18 -8.97
CA ASP A 197 -19.68 -20.95 -8.99
C ASP A 197 -20.62 -20.45 -10.09
N ARG A 198 -20.80 -19.15 -10.21
CA ARG A 198 -21.58 -18.53 -11.30
C ARG A 198 -20.99 -18.81 -12.68
N ILE A 199 -19.66 -18.69 -12.84
CA ILE A 199 -18.99 -19.03 -14.11
C ILE A 199 -19.30 -20.48 -14.53
N LEU A 200 -19.34 -21.40 -13.58
CA LEU A 200 -19.63 -22.80 -13.84
C LEU A 200 -21.13 -23.05 -14.10
N THR A 201 -22.01 -22.38 -13.36
CA THR A 201 -23.46 -22.54 -13.48
C THR A 201 -23.98 -21.92 -14.79
N GLU A 202 -23.44 -20.76 -15.18
CA GLU A 202 -23.80 -20.03 -16.40
C GLU A 202 -22.91 -20.42 -17.60
N ALA A 203 -22.22 -21.54 -17.55
CA ALA A 203 -21.26 -21.95 -18.56
C ALA A 203 -21.81 -21.87 -19.99
N GLY A 204 -21.08 -21.15 -20.86
CA GLY A 204 -21.43 -20.93 -22.25
C GLY A 204 -22.48 -19.84 -22.50
N SER A 205 -22.94 -19.09 -21.46
CA SER A 205 -23.74 -17.88 -21.67
C SER A 205 -22.83 -16.70 -22.06
N LEU A 206 -23.32 -15.85 -22.97
CA LEU A 206 -22.60 -14.64 -23.41
C LEU A 206 -22.89 -13.42 -22.50
N ASP A 207 -24.04 -13.44 -21.83
CA ASP A 207 -24.53 -12.36 -20.98
C ASP A 207 -24.08 -12.58 -19.53
N SER A 208 -22.89 -12.14 -19.17
CA SER A 208 -22.51 -12.11 -17.76
C SER A 208 -21.74 -10.85 -17.43
N ASP A 209 -22.13 -10.18 -16.34
CA ASP A 209 -21.38 -9.09 -15.68
C ASP A 209 -20.06 -9.59 -15.05
N SER A 210 -19.68 -10.82 -15.33
CA SER A 210 -18.50 -11.51 -14.78
C SER A 210 -17.19 -10.72 -14.91
N PRO A 211 -16.87 -10.01 -16.02
CA PRO A 211 -15.66 -9.21 -16.11
C PRO A 211 -15.64 -8.01 -15.19
N GLU A 212 -16.79 -7.36 -14.95
CA GLU A 212 -16.87 -6.18 -14.06
C GLU A 212 -16.77 -6.60 -12.61
N GLN A 213 -17.47 -7.63 -12.21
CA GLN A 213 -17.40 -8.20 -10.87
C GLN A 213 -15.98 -8.65 -10.53
N ARG A 214 -15.30 -9.33 -11.46
CA ARG A 214 -13.91 -9.70 -11.28
C ARG A 214 -12.99 -8.49 -11.11
N ARG A 215 -13.22 -7.41 -11.86
CA ARG A 215 -12.44 -6.16 -11.71
C ARG A 215 -12.65 -5.54 -10.34
N ALA A 216 -13.89 -5.50 -9.86
CA ALA A 216 -14.21 -5.02 -8.53
C ALA A 216 -13.54 -5.89 -7.44
N LEU A 217 -13.59 -7.21 -7.57
CA LEU A 217 -12.92 -8.13 -6.65
C LEU A 217 -11.39 -7.93 -6.62
N ILE A 218 -10.76 -7.74 -7.78
CA ILE A 218 -9.32 -7.45 -7.88
C ILE A 218 -8.98 -6.13 -7.15
N ALA A 219 -9.79 -5.09 -7.36
CA ALA A 219 -9.57 -3.79 -6.72
C ALA A 219 -9.74 -3.88 -5.19
N ARG A 220 -10.79 -4.56 -4.71
CA ARG A 220 -11.04 -4.78 -3.28
C ARG A 220 -9.98 -5.67 -2.63
N THR A 221 -9.50 -6.68 -3.34
CA THR A 221 -8.38 -7.51 -2.87
C THR A 221 -7.10 -6.68 -2.71
N ALA A 222 -6.80 -5.79 -3.65
CA ALA A 222 -5.65 -4.88 -3.53
C ALA A 222 -5.78 -3.91 -2.34
N ALA A 223 -7.01 -3.49 -2.01
CA ALA A 223 -7.31 -2.61 -0.88
C ALA A 223 -7.13 -3.29 0.50
N LEU A 224 -6.94 -4.60 0.58
CA LEU A 224 -6.62 -5.29 1.84
C LEU A 224 -5.24 -4.90 2.40
N ASN A 225 -4.29 -4.48 1.57
CA ASN A 225 -2.91 -4.26 1.99
C ASN A 225 -2.75 -3.24 3.15
N PRO A 226 -3.37 -2.05 3.15
CA PRO A 226 -3.34 -1.14 4.29
C PRO A 226 -4.04 -1.74 5.53
N VAL A 227 -5.19 -2.41 5.36
CA VAL A 227 -5.94 -3.02 6.46
C VAL A 227 -5.14 -4.15 7.14
N ILE A 228 -4.35 -4.92 6.37
CA ILE A 228 -3.40 -5.89 6.92
C ILE A 228 -2.35 -5.20 7.80
N GLY A 229 -1.85 -4.02 7.38
CA GLY A 229 -0.94 -3.22 8.19
C GLY A 229 -1.58 -2.75 9.50
N GLU A 230 -2.82 -2.27 9.45
CA GLU A 230 -3.59 -1.85 10.64
C GLU A 230 -3.77 -3.01 11.62
N ALA A 231 -4.26 -4.15 11.16
CA ALA A 231 -4.47 -5.33 11.99
C ALA A 231 -3.15 -5.87 12.59
N ALA A 232 -2.06 -5.86 11.81
CA ALA A 232 -0.75 -6.27 12.30
C ALA A 232 -0.22 -5.34 13.40
N GLY A 233 -0.59 -4.06 13.39
CA GLY A 233 -0.19 -3.09 14.40
C GLY A 233 -0.86 -3.30 15.76
N GLU A 234 -2.02 -3.96 15.83
CA GLU A 234 -2.75 -4.21 17.07
C GLU A 234 -2.25 -5.44 17.84
N SER A 235 -1.48 -6.34 17.20
CA SER A 235 -0.99 -7.57 17.82
C SER A 235 0.45 -7.85 17.40
N PRO A 236 1.37 -8.03 18.37
CA PRO A 236 2.75 -8.44 18.09
C PRO A 236 2.83 -9.76 17.31
N GLU A 237 1.91 -10.68 17.58
CA GLU A 237 1.82 -11.97 16.90
C GLU A 237 1.42 -11.81 15.44
N LEU A 238 0.41 -10.99 15.15
CA LEU A 238 0.01 -10.67 13.78
C LEU A 238 1.11 -9.90 13.03
N LEU A 239 1.87 -9.06 13.73
CA LEU A 239 3.00 -8.34 13.16
C LEU A 239 4.11 -9.31 12.73
N GLN A 240 4.47 -10.27 13.58
CA GLN A 240 5.47 -11.29 13.25
C GLN A 240 5.01 -12.19 12.09
N ARG A 241 3.70 -12.47 11.99
CA ARG A 241 3.10 -13.36 10.99
C ARG A 241 2.36 -12.63 9.87
N GLN A 242 2.57 -11.31 9.69
CA GLN A 242 1.92 -10.54 8.62
C GLN A 242 2.17 -11.09 7.21
N PHE A 243 3.23 -11.89 7.02
CA PHE A 243 3.49 -12.57 5.75
C PHE A 243 2.40 -13.60 5.41
N VAL A 244 1.74 -14.22 6.40
CA VAL A 244 0.59 -15.13 6.19
C VAL A 244 -0.62 -14.34 5.67
N LEU A 245 -0.88 -13.16 6.23
CA LEU A 245 -1.97 -12.27 5.76
C LEU A 245 -1.72 -11.75 4.34
N ARG A 246 -0.47 -11.42 4.03
CA ARG A 246 -0.08 -11.05 2.65
C ARG A 246 -0.18 -12.25 1.70
N ALA A 247 0.17 -13.45 2.16
CA ALA A 247 -0.03 -14.66 1.38
C ALA A 247 -1.52 -14.92 1.13
N ALA A 248 -2.40 -14.65 2.10
CA ALA A 248 -3.85 -14.74 1.93
C ALA A 248 -4.36 -13.81 0.81
N MET A 249 -3.92 -12.54 0.80
CA MET A 249 -4.22 -11.61 -0.29
C MET A 249 -3.71 -12.14 -1.66
N ASN A 250 -2.49 -12.67 -1.71
CA ASN A 250 -1.94 -13.27 -2.92
C ASN A 250 -2.72 -14.53 -3.35
N GLY A 251 -3.25 -15.30 -2.37
CA GLY A 251 -4.15 -16.43 -2.59
C GLY A 251 -5.43 -16.01 -3.32
N LEU A 252 -6.06 -14.90 -2.91
CA LEU A 252 -7.21 -14.34 -3.62
C LEU A 252 -6.88 -13.94 -5.06
N PHE A 253 -5.75 -13.28 -5.31
CA PHE A 253 -5.31 -12.97 -6.68
C PHE A 253 -5.09 -14.23 -7.51
N ARG A 254 -4.52 -15.28 -6.92
CA ARG A 254 -4.35 -16.58 -7.57
C ARG A 254 -5.70 -17.22 -7.91
N ALA A 255 -6.67 -17.17 -6.99
CA ALA A 255 -8.02 -17.67 -7.21
C ALA A 255 -8.72 -16.91 -8.36
N LEU A 256 -8.68 -15.58 -8.36
CA LEU A 256 -9.23 -14.74 -9.42
C LEU A 256 -8.56 -14.99 -10.79
N SER A 257 -7.25 -15.28 -10.79
CA SER A 257 -6.53 -15.68 -12.02
C SER A 257 -7.00 -17.05 -12.53
N GLY A 258 -7.20 -18.01 -11.64
CA GLY A 258 -7.75 -19.33 -11.97
C GLY A 258 -9.17 -19.26 -12.52
N ALA A 259 -10.05 -18.54 -11.84
CA ALA A 259 -11.44 -18.30 -12.28
C ALA A 259 -11.49 -17.65 -13.68
N ARG A 260 -10.58 -16.71 -13.96
CA ARG A 260 -10.46 -16.12 -15.29
C ARG A 260 -10.10 -17.14 -16.38
N ILE A 261 -9.20 -18.09 -16.08
CA ILE A 261 -8.83 -19.13 -17.05
C ILE A 261 -10.06 -20.00 -17.36
N VAL A 262 -10.81 -20.41 -16.31
CA VAL A 262 -12.06 -21.17 -16.47
C VAL A 262 -13.06 -20.41 -17.32
N GLU A 263 -13.33 -19.14 -16.97
CA GLU A 263 -14.26 -18.28 -17.71
C GLU A 263 -13.84 -18.12 -19.18
N THR A 264 -12.57 -17.84 -19.43
CA THR A 264 -12.06 -17.62 -20.78
C THR A 264 -12.23 -18.87 -21.63
N HIS A 265 -11.90 -20.02 -21.07
CA HIS A 265 -11.98 -21.29 -21.76
C HIS A 265 -13.43 -21.73 -22.02
N LEU A 266 -14.30 -21.68 -21.02
CA LEU A 266 -15.71 -22.07 -21.19
C LEU A 266 -16.46 -21.16 -22.20
N ARG A 267 -16.07 -19.89 -22.29
CA ARG A 267 -16.63 -18.97 -23.32
C ARG A 267 -16.12 -19.23 -24.72
N SER A 268 -14.98 -19.88 -24.88
CA SER A 268 -14.44 -20.25 -26.21
C SER A 268 -15.02 -21.54 -26.76
N GLN A 269 -15.74 -22.31 -25.93
CA GLN A 269 -16.36 -23.60 -26.28
C GLN A 269 -17.82 -23.44 -26.73
N PRO A 270 -18.34 -24.38 -27.53
CA PRO A 270 -19.77 -24.51 -27.77
C PRO A 270 -20.52 -24.68 -26.44
N ARG A 271 -21.69 -24.07 -26.32
CA ARG A 271 -22.46 -24.01 -25.08
C ARG A 271 -22.70 -25.39 -24.45
N ALA A 272 -23.01 -26.39 -25.25
CA ALA A 272 -23.28 -27.75 -24.78
C ALA A 272 -22.03 -28.41 -24.15
N GLU A 273 -20.85 -28.22 -24.77
CA GLU A 273 -19.57 -28.72 -24.27
C GLU A 273 -19.15 -27.98 -22.99
N ALA A 274 -19.26 -26.65 -23.00
CA ALA A 274 -18.98 -25.83 -21.82
C ALA A 274 -19.82 -26.25 -20.61
N GLN A 275 -21.12 -26.48 -20.80
CA GLN A 275 -22.03 -26.97 -19.75
C GLN A 275 -21.69 -28.38 -19.29
N GLN A 276 -21.26 -29.27 -20.17
CA GLN A 276 -20.84 -30.62 -19.80
C GLN A 276 -19.61 -30.58 -18.91
N VAL A 277 -18.57 -29.83 -19.29
CA VAL A 277 -17.35 -29.66 -18.49
C VAL A 277 -17.66 -29.01 -17.15
N ALA A 278 -18.49 -27.98 -17.12
CA ALA A 278 -18.88 -27.30 -15.89
C ALA A 278 -19.62 -28.23 -14.92
N ARG A 279 -20.56 -29.06 -15.41
CA ARG A 279 -21.27 -30.06 -14.58
C ARG A 279 -20.31 -31.10 -13.97
N LEU A 280 -19.30 -31.55 -14.72
CA LEU A 280 -18.28 -32.46 -14.18
C LEU A 280 -17.50 -31.85 -13.03
N ILE A 281 -17.21 -30.55 -13.11
CA ILE A 281 -16.51 -29.83 -12.05
C ILE A 281 -17.41 -29.62 -10.83
N LEU A 282 -18.65 -29.15 -11.05
CA LEU A 282 -19.63 -28.95 -9.98
C LEU A 282 -19.93 -30.26 -9.21
N ALA A 283 -19.93 -31.39 -9.89
CA ALA A 283 -20.10 -32.71 -9.25
C ALA A 283 -18.91 -33.11 -8.36
N ASP A 284 -17.70 -32.60 -8.62
CA ASP A 284 -16.51 -32.87 -7.82
C ASP A 284 -16.33 -31.87 -6.66
N LEU A 285 -17.04 -30.73 -6.70
CA LEU A 285 -17.06 -29.74 -5.63
C LEU A 285 -18.08 -30.14 -4.55
N PRO A 286 -17.79 -29.93 -3.25
CA PRO A 286 -18.76 -30.24 -2.19
C PRO A 286 -20.00 -29.35 -2.30
N PRO A 287 -21.18 -29.81 -1.90
CA PRO A 287 -22.37 -28.97 -1.83
C PRO A 287 -22.11 -27.74 -0.94
N GLY A 288 -22.51 -26.55 -1.42
CA GLY A 288 -22.34 -25.31 -0.68
C GLY A 288 -20.89 -24.79 -0.55
N TRP A 289 -19.95 -25.30 -1.36
CA TRP A 289 -18.55 -24.87 -1.34
C TRP A 289 -18.35 -23.36 -1.57
N ALA A 290 -19.28 -22.75 -2.29
CA ALA A 290 -19.26 -21.30 -2.58
C ALA A 290 -19.93 -20.47 -1.47
N THR A 291 -20.70 -21.10 -0.57
CA THR A 291 -21.30 -20.44 0.57
C THR A 291 -20.33 -20.47 1.73
N THR A 292 -19.52 -19.43 1.87
CA THR A 292 -18.70 -19.26 3.07
C THR A 292 -19.60 -18.83 4.22
N PRO A 293 -19.33 -19.34 5.44
CA PRO A 293 -20.08 -18.92 6.60
C PRO A 293 -19.96 -17.41 6.79
N SER A 294 -21.08 -16.78 7.12
CA SER A 294 -21.10 -15.40 7.57
C SER A 294 -20.09 -15.19 8.71
N ALA A 295 -19.62 -13.95 8.91
CA ALA A 295 -18.59 -13.57 9.89
C ALA A 295 -18.78 -14.10 11.35
N SER A 296 -19.92 -14.70 11.67
CA SER A 296 -20.24 -15.38 12.92
C SER A 296 -19.78 -16.85 12.99
N GLY A 297 -19.28 -17.44 11.91
CA GLY A 297 -18.92 -18.86 11.85
C GLY A 297 -17.42 -19.13 12.03
N GLN A 298 -16.83 -18.76 13.18
CA GLN A 298 -15.42 -19.02 13.50
C GLN A 298 -15.05 -20.52 13.40
N ALA A 299 -15.97 -21.42 13.76
CA ALA A 299 -15.77 -22.85 13.69
C ALA A 299 -15.78 -23.42 12.24
N ALA A 300 -16.43 -22.75 11.29
CA ALA A 300 -16.53 -23.21 9.92
C ALA A 300 -15.28 -22.87 9.07
N ALA A 301 -14.49 -21.86 9.45
CA ALA A 301 -13.24 -21.53 8.78
C ALA A 301 -12.18 -22.65 8.94
N ALA A 302 -12.14 -23.32 10.08
CA ALA A 302 -11.29 -24.49 10.31
C ALA A 302 -11.76 -25.71 9.50
N GLN A 303 -13.08 -25.91 9.36
CA GLN A 303 -13.67 -26.99 8.55
C GLN A 303 -13.45 -26.79 7.04
N ASP A 304 -13.56 -25.56 6.54
CA ASP A 304 -13.33 -25.27 5.12
C ASP A 304 -11.86 -25.45 4.71
N ARG A 305 -10.91 -25.21 5.63
CA ARG A 305 -9.47 -25.40 5.38
C ARG A 305 -9.11 -26.84 5.05
N ASP A 306 -9.74 -27.81 5.72
CA ASP A 306 -9.50 -29.24 5.46
C ASP A 306 -10.24 -29.75 4.21
N ARG A 307 -11.30 -29.06 3.77
CA ARG A 307 -12.03 -29.39 2.53
C ARG A 307 -11.30 -28.95 1.28
N ASP A 308 -10.64 -27.78 1.29
CA ASP A 308 -9.99 -27.23 0.10
C ASP A 308 -8.76 -28.01 -0.35
N ILE A 309 -7.96 -28.54 0.58
CA ILE A 309 -6.78 -29.35 0.24
C ILE A 309 -7.17 -30.71 -0.39
N PRO A 310 -8.14 -31.46 0.14
CA PRO A 310 -8.68 -32.66 -0.52
C PRO A 310 -9.28 -32.36 -1.89
N ILE A 311 -10.00 -31.24 -2.05
CA ILE A 311 -10.57 -30.81 -3.34
C ILE A 311 -9.47 -30.61 -4.37
N VAL A 312 -8.41 -29.86 -4.02
CA VAL A 312 -7.27 -29.62 -4.91
C VAL A 312 -6.66 -30.96 -5.37
N ARG A 313 -6.43 -31.89 -4.43
CA ARG A 313 -5.89 -33.22 -4.76
C ARG A 313 -6.84 -34.01 -5.63
N ARG A 314 -8.14 -33.98 -5.37
CA ARG A 314 -9.17 -34.66 -6.15
C ARG A 314 -9.18 -34.16 -7.59
N LEU A 315 -9.31 -32.84 -7.79
CA LEU A 315 -9.31 -32.22 -9.12
C LEU A 315 -8.02 -32.50 -9.90
N LEU A 316 -6.86 -32.44 -9.23
CA LEU A 316 -5.59 -32.72 -9.86
C LEU A 316 -5.40 -34.22 -10.23
N ARG A 317 -6.01 -35.15 -9.47
CA ARG A 317 -5.93 -36.58 -9.70
C ARG A 317 -7.03 -37.11 -10.61
N ARG A 318 -8.10 -36.35 -10.80
CA ARG A 318 -9.23 -36.75 -11.65
C ARG A 318 -8.75 -37.06 -13.06
N HIS A 319 -9.24 -38.17 -13.59
CA HIS A 319 -9.01 -38.51 -14.98
C HIS A 319 -9.82 -37.55 -15.88
N ALA A 320 -9.12 -36.82 -16.75
CA ALA A 320 -9.75 -36.01 -17.77
C ALA A 320 -9.69 -36.74 -19.11
N ARG A 321 -10.82 -36.86 -19.77
CA ARG A 321 -10.93 -37.54 -21.08
C ARG A 321 -10.38 -36.67 -22.22
N ASP A 322 -10.46 -35.37 -22.07
CA ASP A 322 -10.09 -34.39 -23.09
C ASP A 322 -9.27 -33.24 -22.50
N LEU A 323 -8.73 -32.43 -23.40
CA LEU A 323 -7.89 -31.29 -23.08
C LEU A 323 -8.65 -30.17 -22.37
N SER A 324 -9.89 -29.92 -22.79
CA SER A 324 -10.79 -28.91 -22.22
C SER A 324 -11.09 -29.19 -20.74
N THR A 325 -11.50 -30.43 -20.44
CA THR A 325 -11.75 -30.89 -19.09
C THR A 325 -10.48 -30.80 -18.21
N ARG A 326 -9.30 -31.14 -18.74
CA ARG A 326 -8.03 -31.05 -17.98
C ARG A 326 -7.68 -29.61 -17.64
N LEU A 327 -7.77 -28.69 -18.61
CA LEU A 327 -7.49 -27.29 -18.39
C LEU A 327 -8.40 -26.71 -17.29
N THR A 328 -9.68 -27.00 -17.38
CA THR A 328 -10.67 -26.49 -16.44
C THR A 328 -10.48 -27.07 -15.04
N PHE A 329 -10.16 -28.36 -14.90
CA PHE A 329 -9.80 -28.99 -13.62
C PHE A 329 -8.54 -28.36 -13.00
N ASP A 330 -7.49 -28.15 -13.80
CA ASP A 330 -6.25 -27.53 -13.29
C ASP A 330 -6.45 -26.07 -12.90
N ALA A 331 -7.29 -25.33 -13.63
CA ALA A 331 -7.63 -23.95 -13.31
C ALA A 331 -8.50 -23.86 -12.05
N THR A 332 -9.52 -24.74 -11.91
CA THR A 332 -10.36 -24.81 -10.70
C THR A 332 -9.55 -25.24 -9.48
N ALA A 333 -8.61 -26.17 -9.64
CA ALA A 333 -7.68 -26.54 -8.57
C ALA A 333 -6.81 -25.37 -8.12
N ASN A 334 -6.46 -24.43 -9.02
CA ASN A 334 -5.75 -23.20 -8.64
C ASN A 334 -6.64 -22.23 -7.87
N VAL A 335 -7.93 -22.16 -8.20
CA VAL A 335 -8.91 -21.38 -7.41
C VAL A 335 -9.00 -21.92 -5.99
N ALA A 336 -9.25 -23.23 -5.86
CA ALA A 336 -9.36 -23.89 -4.56
C ALA A 336 -8.06 -23.74 -3.73
N ALA A 337 -6.88 -23.89 -4.36
CA ALA A 337 -5.60 -23.67 -3.69
C ALA A 337 -5.40 -22.20 -3.25
N GLY A 338 -5.85 -21.24 -4.04
CA GLY A 338 -5.81 -19.82 -3.68
C GLY A 338 -6.73 -19.49 -2.51
N LEU A 339 -7.97 -20.02 -2.52
CA LEU A 339 -8.93 -19.85 -1.43
C LEU A 339 -8.44 -20.53 -0.14
N ALA A 340 -7.79 -21.69 -0.22
CA ALA A 340 -7.20 -22.36 0.95
C ALA A 340 -6.10 -21.52 1.61
N VAL A 341 -5.25 -20.84 0.80
CA VAL A 341 -4.24 -19.92 1.34
C VAL A 341 -4.93 -18.70 1.98
N ALA A 342 -6.01 -18.19 1.37
CA ALA A 342 -6.78 -17.08 1.95
C ALA A 342 -7.46 -17.48 3.28
N ALA A 343 -8.05 -18.69 3.34
CA ALA A 343 -8.65 -19.25 4.54
C ALA A 343 -7.62 -19.45 5.67
N ASN A 344 -6.37 -19.83 5.36
CA ASN A 344 -5.30 -19.89 6.36
C ASN A 344 -4.99 -18.50 6.98
N GLY A 345 -5.10 -17.43 6.21
CA GLY A 345 -5.00 -16.06 6.75
C GLY A 345 -6.18 -15.70 7.66
N LEU A 346 -7.39 -16.16 7.33
CA LEU A 346 -8.57 -16.00 8.18
C LEU A 346 -8.42 -16.82 9.49
N THR A 347 -7.87 -18.03 9.42
CA THR A 347 -7.54 -18.85 10.61
C THR A 347 -6.56 -18.10 11.52
N LEU A 348 -5.52 -17.47 10.97
CA LEU A 348 -4.58 -16.68 11.76
C LEU A 348 -5.26 -15.55 12.54
N LEU A 349 -6.29 -14.92 11.98
CA LEU A 349 -7.02 -13.83 12.63
C LEU A 349 -7.97 -14.33 13.73
N ASN A 350 -8.50 -15.56 13.60
CA ASN A 350 -9.46 -16.14 14.53
C ASN A 350 -8.78 -16.97 15.62
N ASP A 351 -7.82 -17.81 15.23
CA ASP A 351 -7.00 -18.62 16.13
C ASP A 351 -5.57 -18.72 15.59
N PRO A 352 -4.67 -17.88 16.12
CA PRO A 352 -3.29 -17.85 15.68
C PRO A 352 -2.55 -19.20 15.85
N SER A 353 -2.93 -20.01 16.84
CA SER A 353 -2.26 -21.29 17.12
C SER A 353 -2.47 -22.32 16.01
N GLU A 354 -3.62 -22.29 15.34
CA GLU A 354 -3.97 -23.21 14.27
C GLU A 354 -3.46 -22.80 12.89
N ALA A 355 -3.04 -21.56 12.70
CA ALA A 355 -2.60 -21.06 11.40
C ALA A 355 -1.21 -21.61 11.03
N ARG A 356 -1.05 -22.02 9.77
CA ARG A 356 0.22 -22.54 9.25
C ARG A 356 1.17 -21.41 8.88
N ASP A 357 2.42 -21.52 9.28
CA ASP A 357 3.50 -20.63 8.88
C ASP A 357 3.96 -20.91 7.44
N LEU A 358 3.30 -20.28 6.49
CA LEU A 358 3.66 -20.31 5.08
C LEU A 358 4.65 -19.18 4.79
N ARG A 359 5.92 -19.32 5.16
CA ARG A 359 6.95 -18.30 4.90
C ARG A 359 7.32 -18.31 3.41
N PRO A 360 6.90 -17.27 2.63
CA PRO A 360 7.44 -17.13 1.30
C PRO A 360 8.90 -16.68 1.39
N PRO A 361 9.76 -17.07 0.44
CA PRO A 361 11.10 -16.52 0.38
C PRO A 361 11.01 -15.01 0.28
N PHE A 362 11.75 -14.31 1.15
CA PHE A 362 11.80 -12.86 1.15
C PHE A 362 12.26 -12.37 -0.23
N SER A 363 11.43 -11.62 -0.92
CA SER A 363 11.78 -10.98 -2.17
C SER A 363 11.38 -9.52 -2.13
N PHE A 364 12.37 -8.65 -1.93
CA PHE A 364 12.18 -7.22 -2.14
C PHE A 364 12.08 -6.94 -3.64
N PHE A 365 10.98 -6.35 -4.07
CA PHE A 365 10.76 -6.02 -5.47
C PHE A 365 10.15 -4.63 -5.61
N VAL A 366 10.84 -3.77 -6.33
CA VAL A 366 10.34 -2.45 -6.74
C VAL A 366 9.65 -2.58 -8.08
N ALA A 367 8.38 -2.19 -8.16
CA ALA A 367 7.57 -2.35 -9.38
C ALA A 367 8.13 -1.55 -10.57
N ASP A 368 8.60 -0.33 -10.32
CA ASP A 368 9.29 0.56 -11.25
C ASP A 368 10.23 1.51 -10.49
N TRP A 369 11.43 1.73 -11.02
CA TRP A 369 12.44 2.63 -10.44
C TRP A 369 12.31 4.08 -10.90
N LEU A 370 11.50 4.36 -11.92
CA LEU A 370 11.37 5.73 -12.47
C LEU A 370 10.78 6.68 -11.43
N SER A 371 9.65 6.31 -10.80
CA SER A 371 9.01 7.15 -9.79
C SER A 371 9.93 7.46 -8.59
N PRO A 372 10.67 6.48 -8.00
CA PRO A 372 11.67 6.75 -6.98
C PRO A 372 12.76 7.74 -7.41
N LEU A 373 13.30 7.59 -8.63
CA LEU A 373 14.32 8.48 -9.16
C LEU A 373 13.82 9.91 -9.39
N VAL A 374 12.61 10.05 -9.96
CA VAL A 374 11.98 11.36 -10.16
C VAL A 374 11.75 12.06 -8.81
N ASN A 375 11.31 11.33 -7.80
CA ASN A 375 11.06 11.91 -6.48
C ASN A 375 12.37 12.27 -5.75
N ALA A 376 13.43 11.49 -5.91
CA ALA A 376 14.75 11.86 -5.42
C ALA A 376 15.26 13.17 -6.08
N LEU A 377 15.07 13.29 -7.40
CA LEU A 377 15.46 14.51 -8.14
C LEU A 377 14.62 15.73 -7.70
N ARG A 378 13.33 15.56 -7.45
CA ARG A 378 12.46 16.62 -6.88
C ARG A 378 12.97 17.10 -5.53
N THR A 379 13.30 16.15 -4.65
CA THR A 379 13.86 16.47 -3.33
C THR A 379 15.17 17.20 -3.48
N PHE A 380 16.06 16.74 -4.36
CA PHE A 380 17.34 17.39 -4.62
C PHE A 380 17.17 18.83 -5.10
N LEU A 381 16.31 19.06 -6.08
CA LEU A 381 16.09 20.41 -6.64
C LEU A 381 15.34 21.33 -5.67
N GLY A 382 14.28 20.83 -5.02
CA GLY A 382 13.48 21.67 -4.12
C GLY A 382 14.20 22.05 -2.84
N VAL A 383 14.85 21.10 -2.20
CA VAL A 383 15.62 21.36 -0.99
C VAL A 383 16.89 22.14 -1.33
N GLY A 384 17.56 21.82 -2.45
CA GLY A 384 18.71 22.55 -2.94
C GLY A 384 18.41 24.01 -3.25
N ALA A 385 17.27 24.30 -3.88
CA ALA A 385 16.81 25.68 -4.12
C ALA A 385 16.55 26.44 -2.81
N ALA A 386 15.91 25.79 -1.83
CA ALA A 386 15.68 26.39 -0.52
C ALA A 386 17.00 26.67 0.23
N MET A 387 17.98 25.72 0.15
CA MET A 387 19.31 25.92 0.71
C MET A 387 20.05 27.09 0.03
N LEU A 388 20.00 27.15 -1.29
CA LEU A 388 20.64 28.21 -2.05
C LEU A 388 20.02 29.58 -1.73
N TYR A 389 18.69 29.66 -1.65
CA TYR A 389 17.99 30.86 -1.22
C TYR A 389 18.43 31.31 0.16
N TRP A 390 18.51 30.40 1.13
CA TRP A 390 19.00 30.70 2.47
C TRP A 390 20.45 31.22 2.48
N ILE A 391 21.35 30.62 1.71
CA ILE A 391 22.76 31.05 1.60
C ILE A 391 22.85 32.47 1.05
N ILE A 392 22.07 32.78 -0.02
CA ILE A 392 22.10 34.08 -0.68
C ILE A 392 21.49 35.19 0.21
N THR A 393 20.39 34.89 0.90
CA THR A 393 19.67 35.86 1.71
C THR A 393 20.21 36.03 3.12
N ALA A 394 21.00 35.05 3.59
CA ALA A 394 21.46 34.96 4.99
C ALA A 394 20.30 35.09 6.02
N TRP A 395 19.09 34.61 5.63
CA TRP A 395 17.89 34.77 6.45
C TRP A 395 18.01 33.95 7.74
N PRO A 396 17.84 34.53 8.95
CA PRO A 396 18.01 33.81 10.22
C PRO A 396 17.10 32.59 10.37
N SER A 397 15.87 32.66 9.89
CA SER A 397 14.90 31.55 9.94
C SER A 397 14.96 30.62 8.72
N GLY A 398 15.94 30.77 7.81
CA GLY A 398 16.02 30.04 6.56
C GLY A 398 16.20 28.52 6.73
N LEU A 399 16.89 28.09 7.81
CA LEU A 399 16.99 26.64 8.14
C LEU A 399 15.64 26.01 8.45
N PHE A 400 14.73 26.79 9.07
CA PHE A 400 13.36 26.34 9.30
C PHE A 400 12.59 26.23 7.97
N ALA A 401 12.81 27.15 7.03
CA ALA A 401 12.26 27.05 5.67
C ALA A 401 12.77 25.80 4.93
N ILE A 402 14.05 25.48 5.00
CA ILE A 402 14.64 24.26 4.41
C ILE A 402 13.98 23.00 5.01
N THR A 403 13.75 22.99 6.32
CA THR A 403 13.06 21.91 7.02
C THR A 403 11.67 21.65 6.42
N PHE A 404 10.85 22.71 6.27
CA PHE A 404 9.50 22.56 5.73
C PHE A 404 9.46 22.32 4.22
N ALA A 405 10.44 22.80 3.47
CA ALA A 405 10.63 22.42 2.08
C ALA A 405 10.89 20.90 1.97
N THR A 406 11.79 20.37 2.80
CA THR A 406 12.11 18.93 2.84
C THR A 406 10.90 18.10 3.25
N ILE A 407 10.20 18.48 4.31
CA ILE A 407 8.96 17.80 4.77
C ILE A 407 7.92 17.81 3.66
N THR A 408 7.68 18.94 3.00
CA THR A 408 6.66 19.07 1.95
C THR A 408 7.00 18.20 0.75
N VAL A 409 8.22 18.29 0.22
CA VAL A 409 8.59 17.47 -0.95
C VAL A 409 8.54 15.99 -0.62
N MET A 410 9.12 15.54 0.49
CA MET A 410 9.22 14.11 0.81
C MET A 410 7.86 13.47 1.13
N ASN A 411 6.93 14.19 1.76
CA ASN A 411 5.60 13.64 2.07
C ASN A 411 4.69 13.57 0.84
N PHE A 412 4.79 14.56 -0.07
CA PHE A 412 3.86 14.63 -1.21
C PHE A 412 4.40 13.98 -2.48
N ALA A 413 5.73 13.87 -2.64
CA ALA A 413 6.33 13.28 -3.84
C ALA A 413 5.76 11.89 -4.22
N PRO A 414 5.47 10.95 -3.28
CA PRO A 414 4.90 9.65 -3.61
C PRO A 414 3.41 9.67 -3.94
N MET A 415 2.70 10.78 -3.72
CA MET A 415 1.23 10.86 -3.85
C MET A 415 0.81 11.12 -5.29
N GLN A 416 -0.33 10.56 -5.69
CA GLN A 416 -1.02 10.93 -6.94
C GLN A 416 -1.80 12.23 -6.70
N GLY A 417 -1.86 13.11 -7.72
CA GLY A 417 -2.52 14.42 -7.57
C GLY A 417 -1.74 15.41 -6.70
N VAL A 418 -0.43 15.28 -6.67
CA VAL A 418 0.53 15.99 -5.83
C VAL A 418 0.28 17.49 -5.72
N ASN A 419 0.07 18.19 -6.83
CA ASN A 419 -0.06 19.65 -6.84
C ASN A 419 -1.29 20.13 -6.06
N ARG A 420 -2.42 19.41 -6.19
CA ARG A 420 -3.64 19.74 -5.44
C ARG A 420 -3.47 19.49 -3.95
N SER A 421 -2.87 18.36 -3.59
CA SER A 421 -2.63 17.99 -2.18
C SER A 421 -1.62 18.94 -1.52
N ALA A 422 -0.54 19.30 -2.23
CA ALA A 422 0.47 20.22 -1.71
C ALA A 422 -0.09 21.65 -1.59
N LEU A 423 -0.93 22.10 -2.52
CA LEU A 423 -1.60 23.38 -2.42
C LEU A 423 -2.58 23.43 -1.22
N SER A 424 -3.40 22.39 -1.04
CA SER A 424 -4.30 22.27 0.11
C SER A 424 -3.53 22.28 1.43
N TRP A 425 -2.38 21.61 1.48
CA TRP A 425 -1.46 21.64 2.62
C TRP A 425 -0.98 23.06 2.94
N SER A 426 -0.60 23.83 1.94
CA SER A 426 -0.12 25.21 2.16
C SER A 426 -1.24 26.15 2.58
N VAL A 427 -2.46 25.98 2.06
CA VAL A 427 -3.64 26.71 2.54
C VAL A 427 -3.91 26.37 4.01
N GLY A 428 -3.82 25.09 4.38
CA GLY A 428 -3.92 24.67 5.77
C GLY A 428 -2.81 25.24 6.65
N ALA A 429 -1.57 25.30 6.18
CA ALA A 429 -0.45 25.92 6.89
C ALA A 429 -0.66 27.43 7.12
N LEU A 430 -1.17 28.15 6.11
CA LEU A 430 -1.50 29.57 6.24
C LEU A 430 -2.63 29.78 7.27
N SER A 431 -3.70 29.00 7.19
CA SER A 431 -4.78 29.08 8.19
C SER A 431 -4.28 28.79 9.60
N THR A 432 -3.34 27.82 9.74
CA THR A 432 -2.70 27.52 11.03
C THR A 432 -1.95 28.72 11.58
N ALA A 433 -1.18 29.42 10.73
CA ALA A 433 -0.43 30.60 11.16
C ALA A 433 -1.38 31.68 11.73
N VAL A 434 -2.55 31.86 11.13
CA VAL A 434 -3.54 32.80 11.64
C VAL A 434 -4.16 32.34 12.97
N ILE A 435 -4.59 31.06 13.02
CA ILE A 435 -5.22 30.50 14.22
C ILE A 435 -4.25 30.51 15.41
N VAL A 436 -3.00 30.10 15.18
CA VAL A 436 -1.97 30.08 16.24
C VAL A 436 -1.63 31.49 16.70
N ALA A 437 -1.59 32.51 15.81
CA ALA A 437 -1.40 33.88 16.21
C ALA A 437 -2.50 34.36 17.18
N ILE A 438 -3.76 34.03 16.87
CA ILE A 438 -4.89 34.36 17.75
C ILE A 438 -4.74 33.66 19.11
N VAL A 439 -4.44 32.35 19.09
CA VAL A 439 -4.24 31.59 20.35
C VAL A 439 -3.08 32.16 21.15
N LYS A 440 -1.92 32.36 20.51
CA LYS A 440 -0.69 32.82 21.17
C LYS A 440 -0.78 34.25 21.72
N PHE A 441 -1.31 35.17 20.96
CA PHE A 441 -1.26 36.62 21.32
C PHE A 441 -2.55 37.15 21.93
N VAL A 442 -3.70 36.49 21.76
CA VAL A 442 -4.99 36.95 22.27
C VAL A 442 -5.48 36.06 23.42
N LEU A 443 -5.40 34.73 23.29
CA LEU A 443 -6.01 33.84 24.27
C LEU A 443 -5.07 33.47 25.43
N LEU A 444 -3.78 33.19 25.16
CA LEU A 444 -2.84 32.72 26.17
C LEU A 444 -2.36 33.77 27.18
N PRO A 445 -2.17 35.05 26.86
CA PRO A 445 -1.51 36.02 27.77
C PRO A 445 -2.17 36.15 29.14
N ASN A 446 -3.47 35.84 29.26
CA ASN A 446 -4.23 36.02 30.51
C ASN A 446 -4.30 34.74 31.35
N HIS A 447 -3.54 33.67 31.00
CA HIS A 447 -3.69 32.35 31.60
C HIS A 447 -2.33 31.78 32.02
N GLU A 448 -2.12 31.62 33.33
CA GLU A 448 -0.84 31.17 33.90
C GLU A 448 -0.85 29.65 34.25
N SER A 449 -2.02 29.01 34.31
CA SER A 449 -2.11 27.61 34.70
C SER A 449 -2.02 26.67 33.49
N PHE A 450 -1.34 25.52 33.68
CA PHE A 450 -1.29 24.47 32.65
C PHE A 450 -2.69 23.96 32.26
N LEU A 451 -3.63 23.93 33.20
CA LEU A 451 -5.01 23.53 32.92
C LEU A 451 -5.68 24.50 31.93
N ALA A 452 -5.55 25.81 32.18
CA ALA A 452 -6.09 26.84 31.29
C ALA A 452 -5.43 26.75 29.91
N PHE A 453 -4.10 26.60 29.86
CA PHE A 453 -3.36 26.36 28.62
C PHE A 453 -3.91 25.14 27.85
N SER A 454 -4.13 24.00 28.54
CA SER A 454 -4.67 22.78 27.92
C SER A 454 -6.10 22.97 27.41
N VAL A 455 -6.94 23.74 28.09
CA VAL A 455 -8.30 24.06 27.63
C VAL A 455 -8.26 24.93 26.38
N MET A 456 -7.41 25.98 26.35
CA MET A 456 -7.26 26.83 25.16
C MET A 456 -6.71 26.04 23.96
N LEU A 457 -5.77 25.14 24.22
CA LEU A 457 -5.25 24.21 23.22
C LEU A 457 -6.37 23.30 22.68
N ALA A 458 -7.20 22.75 23.56
CA ALA A 458 -8.31 21.89 23.18
C ALA A 458 -9.38 22.62 22.35
N ILE A 459 -9.72 23.86 22.71
CA ILE A 459 -10.67 24.70 21.95
C ILE A 459 -10.21 24.84 20.47
N ALA A 460 -8.91 24.96 20.23
CA ALA A 460 -8.38 25.05 18.88
C ALA A 460 -8.19 23.68 18.23
N LEU A 461 -7.57 22.71 18.91
CA LEU A 461 -7.19 21.42 18.32
C LEU A 461 -8.36 20.47 18.10
N VAL A 462 -9.37 20.45 18.97
CA VAL A 462 -10.52 19.54 18.83
C VAL A 462 -11.24 19.73 17.49
N PRO A 463 -11.67 20.97 17.12
CA PRO A 463 -12.32 21.16 15.83
C PRO A 463 -11.38 20.91 14.64
N LEU A 464 -10.11 21.32 14.71
CA LEU A 464 -9.14 21.09 13.65
C LEU A 464 -8.91 19.60 13.40
N ALA A 465 -8.71 18.82 14.47
CA ALA A 465 -8.51 17.38 14.38
C ALA A 465 -9.79 16.64 13.97
N ALA A 466 -10.96 17.06 14.47
CA ALA A 466 -12.23 16.49 14.04
C ALA A 466 -12.48 16.68 12.53
N LEU A 467 -12.23 17.87 12.01
CA LEU A 467 -12.35 18.16 10.59
C LEU A 467 -11.29 17.42 9.75
N SER A 468 -10.10 17.19 10.30
CA SER A 468 -9.07 16.37 9.64
C SER A 468 -9.45 14.90 9.48
N ALA A 469 -10.35 14.39 10.33
CA ALA A 469 -10.87 13.02 10.25
C ALA A 469 -11.89 12.83 9.11
N VAL A 470 -12.44 13.91 8.57
CA VAL A 470 -13.37 13.87 7.43
C VAL A 470 -12.60 13.81 6.12
N PRO A 471 -12.72 12.73 5.30
CA PRO A 471 -11.86 12.52 4.11
C PRO A 471 -11.81 13.70 3.13
N ALA A 472 -12.92 14.40 2.92
CA ALA A 472 -12.99 15.55 2.02
C ALA A 472 -12.23 16.78 2.56
N LEU A 473 -12.10 16.92 3.88
CA LEU A 473 -11.50 18.05 4.57
C LEU A 473 -10.08 17.77 5.06
N THR A 474 -9.70 16.50 5.15
CA THR A 474 -8.35 16.06 5.58
C THR A 474 -7.21 16.85 4.92
N PRO A 475 -7.19 17.14 3.61
CA PRO A 475 -6.06 17.85 2.99
C PRO A 475 -5.84 19.27 3.52
N TYR A 476 -6.86 19.90 4.07
CA TYR A 476 -6.80 21.27 4.59
C TYR A 476 -6.55 21.30 6.11
N PHE A 477 -7.20 20.41 6.86
CA PHE A 477 -7.20 20.45 8.32
C PHE A 477 -6.12 19.56 8.97
N LEU A 478 -5.61 18.55 8.27
CA LEU A 478 -4.47 17.78 8.76
C LEU A 478 -3.21 18.66 8.95
N PRO A 479 -2.80 19.51 7.97
CA PRO A 479 -1.70 20.44 8.20
C PRO A 479 -2.00 21.40 9.36
N ALA A 480 -3.24 21.90 9.46
CA ALA A 480 -3.62 22.81 10.54
C ALA A 480 -3.46 22.15 11.91
N THR A 481 -3.76 20.87 12.02
CA THR A 481 -3.61 20.12 13.27
C THR A 481 -2.13 19.81 13.60
N VAL A 482 -1.36 19.36 12.59
CA VAL A 482 0.05 18.93 12.78
C VAL A 482 1.00 20.11 12.99
N LEU A 483 0.78 21.22 12.29
CA LEU A 483 1.65 22.41 12.35
C LEU A 483 1.31 23.35 13.52
N PHE A 484 0.23 23.07 14.24
CA PHE A 484 -0.23 23.90 15.35
C PHE A 484 0.82 24.03 16.45
N THR A 485 1.32 22.92 16.97
CA THR A 485 2.30 22.89 18.07
C THR A 485 3.67 23.45 17.68
N PRO A 486 4.25 23.15 16.50
CA PRO A 486 5.51 23.77 16.07
C PRO A 486 5.43 25.29 15.92
N LEU A 487 4.30 25.82 15.45
CA LEU A 487 4.11 27.26 15.31
C LEU A 487 3.82 27.96 16.65
N LEU A 488 3.05 27.31 17.53
CA LEU A 488 2.80 27.81 18.86
C LEU A 488 4.11 27.91 19.66
N ALA A 489 5.02 26.94 19.42
CA ALA A 489 6.33 26.83 20.08
C ALA A 489 6.22 27.06 21.60
N PRO A 490 5.42 26.26 22.34
CA PRO A 490 5.27 26.41 23.76
C PRO A 490 6.56 26.02 24.47
N THR A 491 6.99 26.84 25.41
CA THR A 491 8.14 26.63 26.30
C THR A 491 7.68 26.80 27.73
N ASN A 492 8.51 26.39 28.73
CA ASN A 492 8.20 26.59 30.14
C ASN A 492 8.00 28.07 30.49
N GLU A 493 8.74 28.95 29.82
CA GLU A 493 8.52 30.39 29.85
C GLU A 493 8.02 30.81 28.45
N ILE A 494 6.71 31.11 28.34
CA ILE A 494 6.12 31.46 27.05
C ILE A 494 6.57 32.84 26.63
N ALA A 495 7.39 32.92 25.58
CA ALA A 495 7.78 34.20 24.98
C ALA A 495 6.72 34.66 23.97
N TYR A 496 6.21 35.88 24.19
CA TYR A 496 5.24 36.54 23.29
C TYR A 496 5.94 37.45 22.27
N ASP A 497 7.05 36.99 21.70
CA ASP A 497 7.80 37.69 20.67
C ASP A 497 7.08 37.56 19.31
N THR A 498 6.48 38.67 18.87
CA THR A 498 5.75 38.75 17.61
C THR A 498 6.70 38.66 16.41
N GLN A 499 7.91 39.24 16.50
CA GLN A 499 8.88 39.24 15.42
C GLN A 499 9.41 37.84 15.17
N ALA A 500 9.77 37.11 16.21
CA ALA A 500 10.19 35.71 16.13
C ALA A 500 9.06 34.83 15.58
N TYR A 501 7.81 35.05 16.00
CA TYR A 501 6.66 34.33 15.50
C TYR A 501 6.46 34.55 13.99
N PHE A 502 6.40 35.78 13.51
CA PHE A 502 6.20 36.05 12.09
C PHE A 502 7.35 35.57 11.23
N ASN A 503 8.58 35.64 11.72
CA ASN A 503 9.74 35.03 11.04
C ASN A 503 9.61 33.51 10.90
N THR A 504 9.19 32.82 11.96
CA THR A 504 8.98 31.38 11.94
C THR A 504 7.82 30.98 11.03
N ALA A 505 6.69 31.69 11.10
CA ALA A 505 5.55 31.47 10.23
C ALA A 505 5.88 31.70 8.75
N SER A 506 6.61 32.79 8.45
CA SER A 506 7.08 33.11 7.09
C SER A 506 8.05 32.04 6.57
N ALA A 507 8.94 31.52 7.43
CA ALA A 507 9.86 30.45 7.07
C ALA A 507 9.13 29.14 6.77
N LEU A 508 8.13 28.79 7.57
CA LEU A 508 7.28 27.63 7.32
C LEU A 508 6.55 27.73 5.97
N LEU A 509 5.90 28.87 5.72
CA LEU A 509 5.15 29.10 4.47
C LEU A 509 6.07 29.13 3.24
N SER A 510 7.20 29.81 3.31
CA SER A 510 8.17 29.82 2.21
C SER A 510 8.74 28.42 1.95
N GLY A 511 9.03 27.65 2.99
CA GLY A 511 9.43 26.24 2.85
C GLY A 511 8.38 25.41 2.12
N CYS A 512 7.10 25.55 2.49
CA CYS A 512 6.00 24.93 1.75
C CYS A 512 5.97 25.37 0.28
N CYS A 513 6.16 26.67 0.01
CA CYS A 513 6.21 27.19 -1.36
C CYS A 513 7.36 26.61 -2.18
N PHE A 514 8.58 26.51 -1.64
CA PHE A 514 9.70 25.83 -2.30
C PHE A 514 9.38 24.36 -2.59
N GLY A 515 8.76 23.66 -1.63
CA GLY A 515 8.31 22.29 -1.83
C GLY A 515 7.31 22.16 -2.97
N ILE A 516 6.28 23.02 -3.02
CA ILE A 516 5.28 23.03 -4.10
C ILE A 516 5.93 23.37 -5.44
N ALA A 517 6.80 24.37 -5.48
CA ALA A 517 7.48 24.76 -6.72
C ALA A 517 8.29 23.60 -7.28
N ALA A 518 9.01 22.85 -6.44
CA ALA A 518 9.74 21.65 -6.86
C ALA A 518 8.83 20.56 -7.41
N LEU A 519 7.68 20.34 -6.76
CA LEU A 519 6.69 19.36 -7.19
C LEU A 519 5.99 19.77 -8.49
N ALA A 520 5.80 21.07 -8.73
CA ALA A 520 5.21 21.62 -9.95
C ALA A 520 6.21 21.63 -11.11
N LEU A 521 7.49 21.94 -10.85
CA LEU A 521 8.56 21.99 -11.86
C LEU A 521 8.82 20.61 -12.50
N LEU A 522 8.77 19.58 -11.68
CA LEU A 522 8.87 18.20 -12.13
C LEU A 522 7.54 17.47 -11.86
N PRO A 523 6.57 17.51 -12.77
CA PRO A 523 5.27 16.88 -12.54
C PRO A 523 5.42 15.36 -12.32
N PRO A 524 4.49 14.72 -11.57
CA PRO A 524 4.51 13.27 -11.40
C PRO A 524 4.41 12.58 -12.74
N VAL A 525 4.97 11.37 -12.81
CA VAL A 525 4.83 10.54 -14.01
C VAL A 525 3.32 10.39 -14.27
N PRO A 526 2.82 10.82 -15.44
CA PRO A 526 1.39 10.74 -15.74
C PRO A 526 0.87 9.31 -15.56
N PRO A 527 -0.34 9.11 -15.01
CA PRO A 527 -0.90 7.78 -14.75
C PRO A 527 -0.91 6.88 -16.00
N ARG A 528 -1.13 7.47 -17.17
CA ARG A 528 -1.07 6.75 -18.46
C ARG A 528 0.32 6.20 -18.73
N LEU A 529 1.36 7.03 -18.61
CA LEU A 529 2.75 6.61 -18.82
C LEU A 529 3.20 5.60 -17.76
N GLN A 530 2.80 5.79 -16.50
CA GLN A 530 3.09 4.84 -15.44
C GLN A 530 2.48 3.46 -15.72
N SER A 531 1.21 3.43 -16.15
CA SER A 531 0.52 2.19 -16.50
C SER A 531 1.18 1.49 -17.71
N GLN A 532 1.48 2.23 -18.77
CA GLN A 532 2.17 1.70 -19.96
C GLN A 532 3.54 1.14 -19.59
N ARG A 533 4.31 1.89 -18.80
CA ARG A 533 5.64 1.45 -18.37
C ARG A 533 5.60 0.19 -17.51
N LEU A 534 4.62 0.05 -16.60
CA LEU A 534 4.43 -1.18 -15.82
C LEU A 534 4.10 -2.38 -16.73
N LEU A 535 3.33 -2.16 -17.80
CA LEU A 535 3.03 -3.17 -18.81
C LEU A 535 4.30 -3.55 -19.59
N ASP A 536 5.06 -2.57 -20.07
CA ASP A 536 6.30 -2.79 -20.83
C ASP A 536 7.35 -3.53 -20.00
N LEU A 537 7.50 -3.17 -18.73
CA LEU A 537 8.37 -3.88 -17.79
C LEU A 537 7.91 -5.34 -17.61
N SER A 538 6.60 -5.59 -17.62
CA SER A 538 6.05 -6.94 -17.47
C SER A 538 6.25 -7.77 -18.74
N ILE A 539 6.10 -7.18 -19.92
CA ILE A 539 6.42 -7.85 -21.20
C ILE A 539 7.91 -8.16 -21.26
N ARG A 540 8.77 -7.22 -20.90
CA ARG A 540 10.23 -7.46 -20.87
C ARG A 540 10.60 -8.60 -19.90
N ASP A 541 9.99 -8.65 -18.73
CA ASP A 541 10.21 -9.73 -17.78
C ASP A 541 9.69 -11.06 -18.35
N LEU A 542 8.53 -11.09 -18.99
CA LEU A 542 8.01 -12.29 -19.66
C LEU A 542 8.97 -12.78 -20.77
N ARG A 543 9.48 -11.88 -21.58
CA ARG A 543 10.48 -12.21 -22.63
C ARG A 543 11.80 -12.71 -22.03
N ARG A 544 12.25 -12.12 -20.90
CA ARG A 544 13.45 -12.60 -20.17
C ARG A 544 13.25 -13.99 -19.56
N LEU A 545 12.04 -14.28 -19.06
CA LEU A 545 11.67 -15.61 -18.59
C LEU A 545 11.72 -16.60 -19.74
N ALA A 546 11.09 -16.27 -20.87
CA ALA A 546 11.06 -17.09 -22.07
C ALA A 546 12.45 -17.29 -22.66
N GLY A 547 13.27 -16.26 -22.77
CA GLY A 547 14.64 -16.34 -23.27
C GLY A 547 15.65 -17.02 -22.34
N GLY A 548 15.21 -17.60 -21.22
CA GLY A 548 16.06 -18.34 -20.26
C GLY A 548 17.06 -17.46 -19.50
N ARG A 549 17.07 -16.14 -19.72
CA ARG A 549 17.99 -15.18 -19.08
C ARG A 549 17.74 -15.02 -17.57
N ARG A 550 16.53 -15.37 -17.11
CA ARG A 550 16.12 -15.33 -15.69
C ARG A 550 15.27 -16.55 -15.36
N ARG A 551 15.65 -17.23 -14.28
CA ARG A 551 14.88 -18.36 -13.76
C ARG A 551 14.13 -17.91 -12.52
N TRP A 552 12.82 -17.69 -12.65
CA TRP A 552 11.96 -17.39 -11.51
C TRP A 552 11.16 -18.61 -11.09
N THR A 553 10.92 -18.71 -9.80
CA THR A 553 9.92 -19.62 -9.26
C THR A 553 8.51 -19.08 -9.56
N LEU A 554 7.51 -19.93 -9.49
CA LEU A 554 6.12 -19.52 -9.70
C LEU A 554 5.72 -18.39 -8.73
N SER A 555 6.08 -18.53 -7.44
CA SER A 555 5.80 -17.52 -6.42
C SER A 555 6.52 -16.19 -6.69
N GLN A 556 7.76 -16.23 -7.15
CA GLN A 556 8.49 -15.00 -7.51
C GLN A 556 7.86 -14.29 -8.71
N TRP A 557 7.42 -15.04 -9.72
CA TRP A 557 6.69 -14.48 -10.87
C TRP A 557 5.37 -13.86 -10.45
N GLU A 558 4.56 -14.60 -9.69
CA GLU A 558 3.27 -14.13 -9.17
C GLU A 558 3.44 -12.86 -8.32
N ASN A 559 4.39 -12.85 -7.37
CA ASN A 559 4.66 -11.68 -6.53
C ASN A 559 5.06 -10.43 -7.32
N ARG A 560 5.84 -10.60 -8.40
CA ARG A 560 6.22 -9.47 -9.29
C ARG A 560 5.00 -8.86 -9.98
N LEU A 561 4.13 -9.70 -10.52
CA LEU A 561 2.93 -9.23 -11.22
C LEU A 561 1.91 -8.62 -10.24
N TYR A 562 1.74 -9.22 -9.05
CA TYR A 562 0.89 -8.65 -7.99
C TYR A 562 1.42 -7.29 -7.50
N ALA A 563 2.73 -7.16 -7.32
CA ALA A 563 3.34 -5.89 -6.96
C ALA A 563 3.09 -4.80 -8.02
N ARG A 564 3.10 -5.16 -9.31
CA ARG A 564 2.76 -4.22 -10.40
C ARG A 564 1.26 -3.94 -10.48
N LEU A 565 0.41 -4.93 -10.22
CA LEU A 565 -1.04 -4.73 -10.13
C LEU A 565 -1.41 -3.74 -9.02
N THR A 566 -0.80 -3.87 -7.85
CA THR A 566 -1.01 -2.95 -6.72
C THR A 566 -0.35 -1.58 -6.92
N ALA A 567 0.69 -1.48 -7.78
CA ALA A 567 1.34 -0.23 -8.15
C ALA A 567 0.62 0.52 -9.28
N MET A 568 -0.34 -0.12 -9.93
CA MET A 568 -1.07 0.49 -11.04
C MET A 568 -1.97 1.62 -10.53
N PRO A 569 -1.93 2.81 -11.16
CA PRO A 569 -2.76 3.94 -10.77
C PRO A 569 -4.25 3.61 -10.71
N ALA A 570 -5.01 4.34 -9.90
CA ALA A 570 -6.47 4.18 -9.82
C ALA A 570 -7.14 4.47 -11.16
N GLU A 571 -6.62 5.47 -11.87
CA GLU A 571 -7.06 5.93 -13.19
C GLU A 571 -6.68 4.99 -14.35
N ALA A 572 -5.91 3.93 -14.07
CA ALA A 572 -5.53 2.96 -15.08
C ALA A 572 -6.76 2.32 -15.72
N LEU A 573 -6.76 2.24 -17.04
CA LEU A 573 -7.86 1.64 -17.79
C LEU A 573 -8.07 0.18 -17.36
N PRO A 574 -9.32 -0.29 -17.28
CA PRO A 574 -9.62 -1.68 -16.94
C PRO A 574 -8.92 -2.70 -17.84
N ILE A 575 -8.69 -2.33 -19.11
CA ILE A 575 -7.96 -3.15 -20.08
C ILE A 575 -6.50 -3.37 -19.67
N GLN A 576 -5.84 -2.35 -19.10
CA GLN A 576 -4.43 -2.41 -18.70
C GLN A 576 -4.24 -3.39 -17.53
N ARG A 577 -5.13 -3.39 -16.55
CA ARG A 577 -5.14 -4.42 -15.48
C ARG A 577 -5.37 -5.81 -16.04
N ALA A 578 -6.25 -5.94 -17.05
CA ALA A 578 -6.49 -7.22 -17.71
C ALA A 578 -5.27 -7.72 -18.51
N HIS A 579 -4.43 -6.83 -19.05
CA HIS A 579 -3.16 -7.17 -19.67
C HIS A 579 -2.17 -7.80 -18.66
N LEU A 580 -2.01 -7.19 -17.47
CA LEU A 580 -1.18 -7.76 -16.40
C LEU A 580 -1.66 -9.15 -15.98
N MET A 581 -2.98 -9.35 -15.86
CA MET A 581 -3.54 -10.67 -15.55
C MET A 581 -3.30 -11.70 -16.65
N SER A 582 -3.26 -11.28 -17.93
CA SER A 582 -2.91 -12.17 -19.04
C SER A 582 -1.44 -12.58 -18.97
N MET A 583 -0.54 -11.65 -18.69
CA MET A 583 0.89 -11.95 -18.50
C MET A 583 1.13 -12.85 -17.28
N LEU A 584 0.35 -12.66 -16.19
CA LEU A 584 0.40 -13.55 -15.04
C LEU A 584 0.08 -14.99 -15.46
N THR A 585 -1.00 -15.18 -16.23
CA THR A 585 -1.40 -16.49 -16.76
C THR A 585 -0.30 -17.10 -17.66
N VAL A 586 0.15 -16.36 -18.67
CA VAL A 586 1.15 -16.87 -19.64
C VAL A 586 2.45 -17.26 -18.91
N GLY A 587 3.01 -16.38 -18.08
CA GLY A 587 4.26 -16.68 -17.38
C GLY A 587 4.13 -17.81 -16.37
N SER A 588 2.99 -17.93 -15.67
CA SER A 588 2.73 -19.04 -14.75
C SER A 588 2.65 -20.38 -15.49
N GLN A 589 2.02 -20.41 -16.67
CA GLN A 589 1.96 -21.64 -17.47
C GLN A 589 3.33 -22.00 -18.06
N ILE A 590 4.12 -21.04 -18.49
CA ILE A 590 5.51 -21.26 -18.92
C ILE A 590 6.35 -21.90 -17.81
N ILE A 591 6.30 -21.34 -16.60
CA ILE A 591 7.06 -21.90 -15.47
C ILE A 591 6.59 -23.33 -15.15
N ARG A 592 5.29 -23.61 -15.28
CA ARG A 592 4.74 -24.96 -15.12
C ARG A 592 5.25 -25.91 -16.20
N LEU A 593 5.23 -25.50 -17.47
CA LEU A 593 5.76 -26.27 -18.58
C LEU A 593 7.25 -26.57 -18.37
N MET A 594 8.05 -25.59 -18.02
CA MET A 594 9.48 -25.77 -17.69
C MET A 594 9.69 -26.79 -16.56
N ARG A 595 8.82 -26.79 -15.54
CA ARG A 595 8.89 -27.75 -14.44
C ARG A 595 8.49 -29.16 -14.88
N LEU A 596 7.43 -29.28 -15.68
CA LEU A 596 6.98 -30.57 -16.24
C LEU A 596 8.04 -31.17 -17.16
N SER A 597 8.65 -30.36 -18.02
CA SER A 597 9.72 -30.78 -18.95
C SER A 597 10.99 -31.26 -18.22
N ARG A 598 11.30 -30.74 -17.04
CA ARG A 598 12.47 -31.19 -16.24
C ARG A 598 12.21 -32.49 -15.48
N ASN A 599 10.99 -32.70 -14.99
CA ASN A 599 10.65 -33.82 -14.11
C ASN A 599 10.11 -35.04 -14.88
N SER A 600 9.84 -34.89 -16.16
CA SER A 600 9.34 -35.97 -17.01
C SER A 600 10.32 -36.29 -18.12
N ARG A 601 10.44 -37.56 -18.51
CA ARG A 601 11.21 -37.98 -19.68
C ARG A 601 10.60 -37.53 -21.02
N ILE A 602 9.57 -36.69 -20.96
CA ILE A 602 8.86 -36.18 -22.12
C ILE A 602 9.70 -35.03 -22.72
N LYS A 603 10.27 -35.26 -23.89
CA LYS A 603 10.93 -34.20 -24.69
C LYS A 603 9.84 -33.28 -25.25
N ILE A 604 9.48 -32.23 -24.52
CA ILE A 604 8.64 -31.16 -25.03
C ILE A 604 9.58 -30.22 -25.81
N HIS A 605 9.27 -29.93 -27.06
CA HIS A 605 9.97 -28.89 -27.83
C HIS A 605 9.63 -27.49 -27.29
N LEU A 606 9.90 -27.30 -25.99
CA LEU A 606 9.67 -26.05 -25.28
C LEU A 606 10.57 -24.90 -25.77
N PRO A 607 11.83 -25.14 -26.22
CA PRO A 607 12.70 -24.05 -26.71
C PRO A 607 12.06 -23.22 -27.81
N ASP A 608 11.33 -23.82 -28.75
CA ASP A 608 10.72 -23.11 -29.88
C ASP A 608 9.57 -22.21 -29.40
N VAL A 609 8.71 -22.68 -28.48
CA VAL A 609 7.66 -21.89 -27.84
C VAL A 609 8.25 -20.71 -27.09
N LEU A 610 9.36 -20.95 -26.38
CA LEU A 610 10.04 -19.91 -25.63
C LEU A 610 10.73 -18.89 -26.54
N ALA A 611 11.32 -19.33 -27.64
CA ALA A 611 11.99 -18.46 -28.62
C ALA A 611 10.98 -17.53 -29.32
N SER A 612 9.87 -18.07 -29.83
CA SER A 612 8.83 -17.26 -30.50
C SER A 612 8.15 -16.27 -29.53
N LEU A 613 7.94 -16.66 -28.27
CA LEU A 613 7.43 -15.74 -27.25
C LEU A 613 8.45 -14.67 -26.87
N ALA A 614 9.74 -15.00 -26.80
CA ALA A 614 10.81 -14.06 -26.53
C ALA A 614 10.98 -13.04 -27.66
N ALA A 615 10.84 -13.49 -28.91
CA ALA A 615 10.84 -12.65 -30.10
C ALA A 615 9.61 -11.74 -30.17
N GLY A 616 8.46 -12.16 -29.62
CA GLY A 616 7.19 -11.45 -29.71
C GLY A 616 6.46 -11.69 -31.03
N ASP A 617 6.87 -12.72 -31.78
CA ASP A 617 6.21 -13.13 -33.01
C ASP A 617 4.99 -13.99 -32.73
N LEU A 618 3.80 -13.36 -32.78
CA LEU A 618 2.54 -14.04 -32.44
C LEU A 618 2.07 -15.04 -33.51
N PRO A 619 2.21 -14.79 -34.83
CA PRO A 619 1.95 -15.78 -35.85
C PRO A 619 2.79 -17.03 -35.67
N GLU A 620 4.10 -16.88 -35.50
CA GLU A 620 5.03 -17.97 -35.26
C GLU A 620 4.69 -18.71 -33.93
N LEU A 621 4.45 -17.96 -32.84
CA LEU A 621 4.08 -18.53 -31.55
C LEU A 621 2.87 -19.46 -31.67
N ARG A 622 1.85 -19.08 -32.42
CA ARG A 622 0.66 -19.92 -32.64
C ARG A 622 0.97 -21.19 -33.38
N GLU A 623 1.75 -21.09 -34.45
CA GLU A 623 2.11 -22.26 -35.22
C GLU A 623 2.96 -23.23 -34.40
N VAL A 624 3.90 -22.69 -33.64
CA VAL A 624 4.74 -23.49 -32.71
C VAL A 624 3.89 -24.14 -31.61
N LEU A 625 2.96 -23.39 -31.00
CA LEU A 625 2.04 -23.95 -29.98
C LEU A 625 1.23 -25.12 -30.55
N ARG A 626 0.68 -24.99 -31.76
CA ARG A 626 -0.07 -26.05 -32.44
C ARG A 626 0.82 -27.25 -32.82
N ARG A 627 2.06 -27.00 -33.26
CA ARG A 627 3.02 -28.05 -33.58
C ARG A 627 3.36 -28.84 -32.35
N VAL A 628 3.78 -28.19 -31.27
CA VAL A 628 4.13 -28.84 -30.00
C VAL A 628 2.95 -29.58 -29.39
N ASP A 629 1.73 -29.05 -29.50
CA ASP A 629 0.51 -29.76 -29.05
C ASP A 629 0.28 -31.03 -29.85
N ARG A 630 0.42 -31.00 -31.19
CA ARG A 630 0.31 -32.18 -32.06
C ARG A 630 1.38 -33.20 -31.75
N ASP A 631 2.63 -32.78 -31.54
CA ASP A 631 3.75 -33.66 -31.20
C ASP A 631 3.51 -34.40 -29.87
N ILE A 632 3.00 -33.69 -28.86
CA ILE A 632 2.64 -34.31 -27.58
C ILE A 632 1.40 -35.24 -27.75
N ALA A 633 0.45 -34.87 -28.61
CA ALA A 633 -0.75 -35.67 -28.87
C ALA A 633 -0.45 -36.97 -29.61
N SER A 634 0.58 -37.00 -30.47
CA SER A 634 0.98 -38.17 -31.25
C SER A 634 1.65 -39.27 -30.42
N ILE A 635 2.06 -38.99 -29.16
CA ILE A 635 2.67 -39.97 -28.26
C ILE A 635 1.59 -40.92 -27.76
N PRO A 636 1.76 -42.25 -27.96
CA PRO A 636 0.76 -43.25 -27.56
C PRO A 636 0.38 -43.16 -26.08
N GLU A 637 -0.90 -43.41 -25.77
CA GLU A 637 -1.38 -43.39 -24.38
C GLU A 637 -0.76 -44.53 -23.53
N SER A 638 -0.31 -45.59 -24.16
CA SER A 638 0.39 -46.69 -23.52
C SER A 638 1.73 -46.32 -22.90
N GLU A 639 2.35 -45.20 -23.34
CA GLU A 639 3.58 -44.72 -22.74
C GLU A 639 3.34 -44.05 -21.37
N PRO A 640 4.27 -44.26 -20.41
CA PRO A 640 4.14 -43.67 -19.08
C PRO A 640 4.13 -42.16 -19.15
N GLY A 641 3.24 -41.52 -18.37
CA GLY A 641 3.17 -40.05 -18.30
C GLY A 641 2.00 -39.39 -19.05
N ALA A 642 0.99 -40.13 -19.45
CA ALA A 642 -0.21 -39.60 -20.13
C ALA A 642 -0.84 -38.39 -19.42
N ARG A 643 -0.92 -38.42 -18.08
CA ARG A 643 -1.40 -37.30 -17.29
C ARG A 643 -0.51 -36.06 -17.39
N VAL A 644 0.81 -36.25 -17.45
CA VAL A 644 1.77 -35.13 -17.56
C VAL A 644 1.66 -34.52 -18.94
N ARG A 645 1.52 -35.34 -19.99
CA ARG A 645 1.30 -34.91 -21.37
C ARG A 645 0.04 -34.08 -21.49
N LEU A 646 -1.08 -34.56 -20.94
CA LEU A 646 -2.35 -33.83 -20.99
C LEU A 646 -2.28 -32.48 -20.25
N ARG A 647 -1.55 -32.41 -19.13
CA ARG A 647 -1.29 -31.13 -18.43
C ARG A 647 -0.40 -30.18 -19.23
N ALA A 648 0.60 -30.71 -19.90
CA ALA A 648 1.46 -29.88 -20.74
C ALA A 648 0.64 -29.28 -21.90
N ARG A 649 -0.21 -30.08 -22.56
CA ARG A 649 -1.14 -29.63 -23.59
C ARG A 649 -2.13 -28.58 -23.07
N ALA A 650 -2.70 -28.81 -21.87
CA ALA A 650 -3.58 -27.83 -21.22
C ALA A 650 -2.90 -26.50 -20.94
N ALA A 651 -1.61 -26.52 -20.54
CA ALA A 651 -0.84 -25.31 -20.35
C ALA A 651 -0.57 -24.56 -21.66
N LEU A 652 -0.28 -25.29 -22.76
CA LEU A 652 -0.11 -24.70 -24.11
C LEU A 652 -1.43 -24.04 -24.59
N LEU A 653 -2.56 -24.70 -24.39
CA LEU A 653 -3.87 -24.15 -24.71
C LEU A 653 -4.15 -22.86 -23.95
N ALA A 654 -3.88 -22.86 -22.62
CA ALA A 654 -4.08 -21.66 -21.80
C ALA A 654 -3.19 -20.47 -22.23
N ILE A 655 -1.96 -20.75 -22.67
CA ILE A 655 -1.07 -19.73 -23.25
C ILE A 655 -1.70 -19.18 -24.55
N GLY A 656 -2.13 -20.05 -25.46
CA GLY A 656 -2.74 -19.68 -26.72
C GLY A 656 -3.97 -18.80 -26.53
N GLU A 657 -4.92 -19.22 -25.70
CA GLU A 657 -6.14 -18.45 -25.39
C GLU A 657 -5.84 -17.08 -24.75
N ALA A 658 -4.87 -17.03 -23.82
CA ALA A 658 -4.50 -15.79 -23.16
C ALA A 658 -3.86 -14.78 -24.13
N VAL A 659 -3.02 -15.27 -25.05
CA VAL A 659 -2.37 -14.46 -26.09
C VAL A 659 -3.38 -14.04 -27.16
N ASP A 660 -4.23 -14.95 -27.63
CA ASP A 660 -5.22 -14.70 -28.67
C ASP A 660 -6.24 -13.63 -28.28
N ARG A 661 -6.65 -13.65 -27.02
CA ARG A 661 -7.59 -12.65 -26.47
C ARG A 661 -6.99 -11.24 -26.36
N ARG A 662 -5.65 -11.10 -26.43
CA ARG A 662 -4.91 -9.84 -26.26
C ARG A 662 -3.82 -9.67 -27.30
N ARG A 663 -4.12 -10.00 -28.57
CA ARG A 663 -3.15 -10.02 -29.67
C ARG A 663 -2.39 -8.72 -29.84
N GLU A 664 -3.09 -7.59 -29.86
CA GLU A 664 -2.52 -6.25 -30.07
C GLU A 664 -1.49 -5.92 -28.98
N PHE A 665 -1.83 -6.23 -27.74
CA PHE A 665 -0.95 -6.00 -26.62
C PHE A 665 0.35 -6.81 -26.70
N PHE A 666 0.29 -8.11 -27.03
CA PHE A 666 1.48 -8.96 -27.10
C PHE A 666 2.35 -8.67 -28.34
N ARG A 667 1.81 -8.05 -29.39
CA ARG A 667 2.57 -7.53 -30.55
C ARG A 667 3.45 -6.32 -30.20
N GLY A 668 3.21 -5.66 -29.08
CA GLY A 668 3.91 -4.44 -28.68
C GLY A 668 3.34 -3.17 -29.32
N GLN A 669 2.18 -3.24 -29.96
CA GLN A 669 1.38 -2.09 -30.37
C GLN A 669 0.46 -1.72 -29.19
N SER A 670 1.02 -0.99 -28.23
CA SER A 670 0.17 -0.35 -27.19
C SER A 670 -0.45 0.89 -27.82
N SER A 671 -1.73 0.81 -28.18
CA SER A 671 -2.57 1.96 -28.49
C SER A 671 -2.76 2.84 -27.24
#